data_aeeb19eba952d3b181f498b60fe39302
#
_entry.id   aeeb19eba952d3b181f498b60fe39302
#
_cell.length_a   1.000
_cell.length_b   1.000
_cell.length_c   1.000
_cell.angle_alpha   90.00
_cell.angle_beta   90.00
_cell.angle_gamma   90.00
#
_symmetry.space_group_name_H-M   'P 1'
#
loop_
_entity.id
_entity.type
_entity.pdbx_description
1 polymer ?
#
loop_
_entity_poly.entity_id
_entity_poly.type
_entity_poly.pdbx_seq_one_letter_code
_entity_poly.pdbx_strand_id
1 'polypeptide(L)'
;ARRAEKTPEHEFPGGANLARLSGSKESSGRNATQAFSETAKANPAAQGKPAPVEPTKQALVYRSQTVWRPSLPGPGFYRVGCRLVGISARTPPCQLDFGVLGPGFSGKGGEFGWSLPAGDHPLSLEELASLLSQMGLRWVKYPVWFDPKADAEKIEAWVVFSERLNAQGMEMVGLLARPPASVAKQFAAQTPLAADIFAMDPARWWPVVEPVLLRLAPRIRWWQLGLDDDQSFVGLPRLEEKLRQVKAHWEKVGKDLQIGFGWDWVQQLPRCGQGPAPWKFLTFRSQPPLTAEELTEALAGSASSGLVRWVAVEPLPKQEYPLEERAGDLVRQMAAAKIAGADAIFLPDPFHPETGLMHPDGTAAELLLVWRTLAQALSGARYLGTLSMPNRSPNYLFLRGKEALLILWNQTPTEEVLYLGENVAEVDLWGRSTPVAPQGELHRLQVGRLPKLVSGLDPLVAQWRIGCQMATGRIPSQFGRPHPNRLQMHNPLDRGVSGVAKLIVPAGWTAQPEEIPFRLGPGETLEAPFSLTLPYTATNGRYPLVVDIRLQADRPYAFQVHRWLEVGLGDVYIQIATRLNAHQELEVEQRLVNETEQAVAFECQLFAPGRKRLRTHVYLSGPGQEVFTYRLPDGEELVGKTLWLQAVELGGSRVLTYRFSIPPPETTPKPAADQENR
;
A
#
# COMPACT_ATOMS: atom_id res chain seq x y z
N ALA A 1 -3.72 8.71 -50.17
CA ALA A 1 -3.63 7.32 -49.83
C ALA A 1 -2.24 7.02 -49.26
N ARG A 2 -2.07 7.04 -47.96
CA ARG A 2 -0.99 6.33 -47.25
C ARG A 2 -1.58 5.87 -45.92
N ARG A 3 -1.59 4.57 -45.71
CA ARG A 3 -1.96 3.89 -44.47
C ARG A 3 -1.03 4.35 -43.34
N ALA A 4 -1.60 4.87 -42.26
CA ALA A 4 -0.90 5.01 -41.00
C ALA A 4 -0.93 3.67 -40.29
N GLU A 5 0.23 3.16 -39.96
CA GLU A 5 0.38 1.96 -39.12
C GLU A 5 -0.22 2.19 -37.75
N LYS A 6 -1.06 1.24 -37.33
CA LYS A 6 -1.62 1.19 -35.98
C LYS A 6 -0.56 0.62 -35.05
N THR A 7 -0.10 1.41 -34.10
CA THR A 7 0.57 0.91 -32.89
C THR A 7 -0.43 0.11 -32.07
N PRO A 8 -0.10 -1.05 -31.51
CA PRO A 8 -1.03 -1.84 -30.69
C PRO A 8 -1.36 -1.08 -29.41
N GLU A 9 -2.62 -0.75 -29.26
CA GLU A 9 -3.18 -0.23 -28.00
C GLU A 9 -3.25 -1.38 -27.00
N HIS A 10 -2.47 -1.29 -25.91
CA HIS A 10 -2.68 -2.14 -24.76
C HIS A 10 -3.96 -1.66 -24.06
N GLU A 11 -5.05 -2.43 -24.22
CA GLU A 11 -6.22 -2.33 -23.35
C GLU A 11 -5.84 -2.85 -21.96
N PHE A 12 -5.93 -1.98 -20.97
CA PHE A 12 -5.79 -2.36 -19.56
C PHE A 12 -7.07 -3.07 -19.12
N PRO A 13 -7.02 -4.32 -18.67
CA PRO A 13 -8.16 -4.97 -18.07
C PRO A 13 -8.30 -4.50 -16.61
N GLY A 14 -9.28 -3.67 -16.36
CA GLY A 14 -9.76 -3.33 -15.03
C GLY A 14 -9.16 -2.08 -14.42
N GLY A 15 -9.94 -1.03 -14.38
CA GLY A 15 -9.79 0.07 -13.43
C GLY A 15 -9.81 1.44 -14.04
N ALA A 16 -8.90 1.98 -14.66
CA ALA A 16 -9.00 3.33 -15.18
C ALA A 16 -9.64 3.34 -16.57
N ASN A 17 -10.95 3.54 -16.65
CA ASN A 17 -11.60 3.82 -17.91
C ASN A 17 -11.17 5.19 -18.43
N LEU A 18 -10.14 5.23 -19.24
CA LEU A 18 -9.85 6.35 -20.11
C LEU A 18 -10.95 6.38 -21.19
N ALA A 19 -12.08 6.99 -20.89
CA ALA A 19 -13.16 7.14 -21.83
C ALA A 19 -12.73 8.09 -22.96
N ARG A 20 -12.43 7.56 -24.13
CA ARG A 20 -12.37 8.34 -25.36
C ARG A 20 -13.79 8.67 -25.79
N LEU A 21 -14.22 9.88 -25.51
CA LEU A 21 -15.50 10.40 -26.00
C LEU A 21 -15.24 11.13 -27.33
N SER A 22 -15.49 10.47 -28.44
CA SER A 22 -15.54 11.09 -29.75
C SER A 22 -16.97 11.60 -30.02
N GLY A 23 -17.19 12.86 -29.76
CA GLY A 23 -18.45 13.53 -30.09
C GLY A 23 -18.29 14.39 -31.32
N SER A 24 -18.72 13.91 -32.49
CA SER A 24 -18.91 14.74 -33.67
C SER A 24 -20.33 15.30 -33.64
N LYS A 25 -20.51 16.56 -33.31
CA LYS A 25 -21.69 17.34 -33.72
C LYS A 25 -21.23 18.67 -34.29
N GLU A 26 -21.46 18.83 -35.57
CA GLU A 26 -21.41 20.13 -36.23
C GLU A 26 -22.45 21.04 -35.60
N SER A 27 -22.03 22.16 -35.01
CA SER A 27 -22.90 23.30 -34.75
C SER A 27 -22.39 24.52 -35.48
N SER A 28 -23.16 24.95 -36.45
CA SER A 28 -23.02 26.20 -37.17
C SER A 28 -23.35 27.37 -36.23
N GLY A 29 -22.38 28.22 -35.99
CA GLY A 29 -22.54 29.44 -35.22
C GLY A 29 -21.32 30.31 -35.31
N ARG A 30 -21.16 31.07 -36.41
CA ARG A 30 -20.10 32.05 -36.55
C ARG A 30 -20.53 33.34 -35.87
N ASN A 31 -19.87 33.72 -34.80
CA ASN A 31 -19.81 35.14 -34.42
C ASN A 31 -18.33 35.51 -34.30
N ALA A 32 -17.85 36.26 -35.29
CA ALA A 32 -16.53 36.87 -35.28
C ALA A 32 -16.67 38.25 -34.64
N THR A 33 -16.08 38.47 -33.49
CA THR A 33 -15.98 39.79 -32.86
C THR A 33 -14.57 40.32 -33.09
N GLN A 34 -14.45 41.39 -33.87
CA GLN A 34 -13.21 42.14 -34.04
C GLN A 34 -12.97 43.03 -32.82
N ALA A 35 -11.87 42.84 -32.11
CA ALA A 35 -11.47 43.72 -31.02
C ALA A 35 -10.40 44.70 -31.55
N PHE A 36 -10.75 45.98 -31.54
CA PHE A 36 -9.79 47.10 -31.80
C PHE A 36 -9.05 47.37 -30.46
N SER A 37 -7.70 47.42 -30.52
CA SER A 37 -6.89 47.94 -29.42
C SER A 37 -6.64 49.43 -29.64
N GLU A 38 -7.05 50.25 -28.64
CA GLU A 38 -6.70 51.68 -28.62
C GLU A 38 -5.22 51.87 -28.27
N THR A 39 -4.60 52.72 -29.09
CA THR A 39 -3.20 53.13 -29.00
C THR A 39 -3.00 54.19 -27.90
N ALA A 40 -2.03 53.96 -27.06
CA ALA A 40 -1.52 54.95 -26.10
C ALA A 40 -0.82 56.12 -26.85
N LYS A 41 -1.11 57.35 -26.44
CA LYS A 41 -0.50 58.59 -26.90
C LYS A 41 0.96 58.67 -26.50
N ALA A 42 1.86 58.79 -27.44
CA ALA A 42 3.25 59.11 -27.23
C ALA A 42 3.51 60.61 -27.38
N ASN A 43 4.38 61.13 -26.53
CA ASN A 43 4.82 62.54 -26.47
C ASN A 43 5.93 62.78 -27.56
N PRO A 44 5.91 63.91 -28.28
CA PRO A 44 6.85 64.12 -29.37
C PRO A 44 8.06 64.95 -28.93
N ALA A 45 9.24 64.32 -28.91
CA ALA A 45 10.50 65.06 -29.08
C ALA A 45 11.68 64.12 -29.33
N ALA A 46 12.05 63.91 -30.61
CA ALA A 46 13.43 63.80 -31.11
C ALA A 46 13.41 63.46 -32.60
N GLN A 47 13.96 64.38 -33.38
CA GLN A 47 14.11 64.23 -34.86
C GLN A 47 15.26 63.28 -35.15
N GLY A 48 14.93 62.11 -35.76
CA GLY A 48 15.88 61.24 -36.44
C GLY A 48 15.13 60.58 -37.60
N LYS A 49 15.68 60.63 -38.83
CA LYS A 49 15.06 60.04 -40.04
C LYS A 49 14.68 58.59 -39.81
N PRO A 50 13.44 58.17 -40.06
CA PRO A 50 13.04 56.79 -39.93
C PRO A 50 13.58 55.93 -41.08
N ALA A 51 14.18 54.79 -40.70
CA ALA A 51 14.36 53.65 -41.60
C ALA A 51 12.99 53.09 -42.01
N PRO A 52 12.84 52.48 -43.19
CA PRO A 52 11.54 51.93 -43.62
C PRO A 52 11.15 50.79 -42.66
N VAL A 53 10.08 51.03 -41.92
CA VAL A 53 9.45 50.02 -41.09
C VAL A 53 8.69 49.07 -42.00
N GLU A 54 9.15 47.84 -42.11
CA GLU A 54 8.35 46.76 -42.71
C GLU A 54 7.00 46.66 -41.99
N PRO A 55 5.87 46.48 -42.71
CA PRO A 55 4.57 46.37 -42.07
C PRO A 55 4.53 45.08 -41.23
N THR A 56 4.52 45.26 -39.93
CA THR A 56 4.30 44.15 -38.98
C THR A 56 2.98 43.47 -39.34
N LYS A 57 3.04 42.24 -39.83
CA LYS A 57 1.84 41.43 -40.08
C LYS A 57 1.08 41.31 -38.76
N GLN A 58 -0.03 42.02 -38.66
CA GLN A 58 -0.96 41.85 -37.52
C GLN A 58 -1.43 40.40 -37.50
N ALA A 59 -1.10 39.66 -36.45
CA ALA A 59 -1.60 38.33 -36.27
C ALA A 59 -3.10 38.40 -35.96
N LEU A 60 -3.91 37.83 -36.83
CA LEU A 60 -5.34 37.66 -36.58
C LEU A 60 -5.53 36.63 -35.48
N VAL A 61 -6.04 37.03 -34.32
CA VAL A 61 -6.38 36.15 -33.18
C VAL A 61 -7.86 35.79 -33.29
N TYR A 62 -8.13 34.52 -33.58
CA TYR A 62 -9.48 33.99 -33.56
C TYR A 62 -9.76 33.41 -32.16
N ARG A 63 -10.89 33.79 -31.55
CA ARG A 63 -11.39 33.22 -30.30
C ARG A 63 -12.72 32.54 -30.60
N SER A 64 -12.84 31.29 -30.10
CA SER A 64 -14.09 30.52 -30.11
C SER A 64 -14.27 29.86 -28.77
N GLN A 65 -15.50 29.79 -28.28
CA GLN A 65 -15.86 29.14 -27.06
C GLN A 65 -16.93 28.09 -27.35
N THR A 66 -16.70 26.88 -26.86
CA THR A 66 -17.66 25.77 -26.96
C THR A 66 -17.84 25.16 -25.56
N VAL A 67 -19.08 24.87 -25.18
CA VAL A 67 -19.39 24.15 -23.96
C VAL A 67 -19.65 22.69 -24.30
N TRP A 68 -18.84 21.82 -23.72
CA TRP A 68 -19.02 20.38 -23.83
C TRP A 68 -19.48 19.80 -22.48
N ARG A 69 -20.49 18.95 -22.53
CA ARG A 69 -21.07 18.30 -21.34
C ARG A 69 -21.01 16.79 -21.52
N PRO A 70 -19.89 16.13 -21.12
CA PRO A 70 -19.77 14.69 -21.23
C PRO A 70 -20.70 13.97 -20.25
N SER A 71 -21.23 12.81 -20.67
CA SER A 71 -21.80 11.87 -19.74
C SER A 71 -20.68 11.02 -19.17
N LEU A 72 -20.46 11.10 -17.86
CA LEU A 72 -19.41 10.35 -17.18
C LEU A 72 -19.99 9.04 -16.60
N PRO A 73 -19.26 7.92 -16.68
CA PRO A 73 -19.76 6.62 -16.22
C PRO A 73 -19.81 6.46 -14.68
N GLY A 74 -19.46 7.50 -13.91
CA GLY A 74 -19.51 7.50 -12.45
C GLY A 74 -18.24 8.03 -11.78
N PRO A 75 -18.01 7.73 -10.51
CA PRO A 75 -16.79 8.10 -9.80
C PRO A 75 -15.53 7.54 -10.47
N GLY A 76 -14.44 8.30 -10.40
CA GLY A 76 -13.16 7.88 -10.98
C GLY A 76 -12.31 9.04 -11.43
N PHE A 77 -11.11 8.74 -11.90
CA PHE A 77 -10.18 9.69 -12.48
C PHE A 77 -10.39 9.77 -14.00
N TYR A 78 -10.45 10.98 -14.54
CA TYR A 78 -10.72 11.24 -15.94
C TYR A 78 -9.67 12.17 -16.53
N ARG A 79 -9.25 11.86 -17.75
CA ARG A 79 -8.33 12.65 -18.55
C ARG A 79 -9.02 13.08 -19.83
N VAL A 80 -9.14 14.39 -20.04
CA VAL A 80 -9.72 14.97 -21.26
C VAL A 80 -8.62 15.56 -22.12
N GLY A 81 -8.47 15.04 -23.31
CA GLY A 81 -7.56 15.59 -24.33
C GLY A 81 -8.32 16.41 -25.36
N CYS A 82 -7.96 17.68 -25.53
CA CYS A 82 -8.50 18.55 -26.57
C CYS A 82 -7.46 18.75 -27.69
N ARG A 83 -7.86 18.51 -28.90
CA ARG A 83 -7.00 18.69 -30.08
C ARG A 83 -7.71 19.55 -31.14
N LEU A 84 -7.03 20.58 -31.61
CA LEU A 84 -7.50 21.36 -32.76
C LEU A 84 -7.22 20.58 -34.07
N VAL A 85 -8.26 20.41 -34.88
CA VAL A 85 -8.18 19.70 -36.16
C VAL A 85 -8.39 20.70 -37.29
N GLY A 86 -7.61 20.62 -38.36
CA GLY A 86 -7.74 21.46 -39.55
C GLY A 86 -6.83 22.69 -39.61
N ILE A 87 -5.95 22.88 -38.65
CA ILE A 87 -4.91 23.92 -38.67
C ILE A 87 -3.57 23.23 -38.91
N SER A 88 -2.79 23.75 -39.87
CA SER A 88 -1.47 23.22 -40.18
C SER A 88 -0.40 23.51 -39.12
N ALA A 89 -0.75 24.26 -38.08
CA ALA A 89 0.13 24.54 -36.94
C ALA A 89 0.14 23.37 -35.97
N ARG A 90 1.34 23.01 -35.49
CA ARG A 90 1.56 22.03 -34.39
C ARG A 90 1.15 22.64 -33.04
N THR A 91 -0.13 22.81 -32.81
CA THR A 91 -0.63 23.14 -31.48
C THR A 91 -0.54 21.89 -30.61
N PRO A 92 0.15 21.94 -29.46
CA PRO A 92 0.16 20.81 -28.54
C PRO A 92 -1.29 20.53 -28.09
N PRO A 93 -1.68 19.25 -27.88
CA PRO A 93 -2.97 18.93 -27.34
C PRO A 93 -3.07 19.52 -25.91
N CYS A 94 -4.18 20.18 -25.61
CA CYS A 94 -4.50 20.60 -24.25
C CYS A 94 -5.06 19.39 -23.52
N GLN A 95 -4.56 19.12 -22.33
CA GLN A 95 -5.01 18.02 -21.47
C GLN A 95 -5.53 18.61 -20.17
N LEU A 96 -6.65 18.09 -19.68
CA LEU A 96 -7.23 18.40 -18.37
C LEU A 96 -7.49 17.10 -17.63
N ASP A 97 -6.95 17.00 -16.44
CA ASP A 97 -7.16 15.89 -15.53
C ASP A 97 -8.11 16.29 -14.39
N PHE A 98 -9.07 15.43 -14.05
CA PHE A 98 -9.99 15.68 -12.94
C PHE A 98 -10.53 14.39 -12.34
N GLY A 99 -10.91 14.46 -11.07
CA GLY A 99 -11.53 13.35 -10.34
C GLY A 99 -13.03 13.59 -10.13
N VAL A 100 -13.83 12.55 -10.34
CA VAL A 100 -15.22 12.53 -9.90
C VAL A 100 -15.31 11.73 -8.61
N LEU A 101 -15.70 12.40 -7.52
CA LEU A 101 -15.74 11.80 -6.21
C LEU A 101 -17.01 10.95 -6.04
N GLY A 102 -16.83 9.71 -5.59
CA GLY A 102 -17.92 8.87 -5.11
C GLY A 102 -18.40 9.31 -3.72
N PRO A 103 -19.50 8.71 -3.23
CA PRO A 103 -20.06 9.01 -1.92
C PRO A 103 -19.09 8.79 -0.75
N GLY A 104 -18.01 8.07 -0.99
CA GLY A 104 -16.99 7.77 0.02
C GLY A 104 -17.51 6.88 1.16
N PHE A 105 -16.59 6.43 1.98
CA PHE A 105 -16.93 5.72 3.21
C PHE A 105 -17.31 6.75 4.28
N SER A 106 -18.46 6.58 4.94
CA SER A 106 -18.88 7.48 6.02
C SER A 106 -18.00 7.27 7.26
N GLY A 107 -17.36 8.33 7.72
CA GLY A 107 -16.52 8.32 8.93
C GLY A 107 -15.86 9.68 9.13
N LYS A 108 -15.87 10.17 10.38
CA LYS A 108 -15.13 11.38 10.74
C LYS A 108 -13.71 10.99 11.09
N GLY A 109 -12.75 11.65 10.46
CA GLY A 109 -11.33 11.73 10.81
C GLY A 109 -10.70 10.47 11.38
N GLY A 110 -9.63 10.03 10.78
CA GLY A 110 -8.85 8.88 11.21
C GLY A 110 -7.40 9.24 11.44
N GLU A 111 -6.52 8.37 11.03
CA GLU A 111 -5.08 8.50 11.22
C GLU A 111 -4.40 9.25 10.06
N PHE A 112 -5.12 9.57 8.99
CA PHE A 112 -4.53 10.08 7.74
C PHE A 112 -4.39 11.60 7.74
N GLY A 113 -3.32 12.08 7.13
CA GLY A 113 -3.00 13.49 7.02
C GLY A 113 -2.16 13.85 5.80
N TRP A 114 -2.09 15.15 5.52
CA TRP A 114 -1.20 15.72 4.53
C TRP A 114 -0.18 16.65 5.19
N SER A 115 1.06 16.60 4.72
CA SER A 115 2.11 17.54 5.06
C SER A 115 2.31 18.51 3.90
N LEU A 116 2.24 19.80 4.17
CA LEU A 116 2.38 20.88 3.20
C LEU A 116 3.66 21.68 3.50
N PRO A 117 4.84 21.13 3.20
CA PRO A 117 6.11 21.65 3.72
C PRO A 117 6.50 23.02 3.15
N ALA A 118 6.05 23.36 1.97
CA ALA A 118 6.38 24.62 1.32
C ALA A 118 5.47 25.78 1.74
N GLY A 119 4.21 25.48 2.07
CA GLY A 119 3.19 26.52 2.31
C GLY A 119 2.82 27.34 1.07
N ASP A 120 3.56 27.15 -0.01
CA ASP A 120 3.33 27.80 -1.30
C ASP A 120 2.73 26.76 -2.25
N HIS A 121 1.45 26.90 -2.55
CA HIS A 121 0.67 25.98 -3.37
C HIS A 121 -0.33 26.79 -4.25
N PRO A 122 -0.78 26.22 -5.38
CA PRO A 122 -1.59 26.94 -6.36
C PRO A 122 -3.03 27.23 -5.89
N LEU A 123 -3.48 26.58 -4.82
CA LEU A 123 -4.83 26.76 -4.26
C LEU A 123 -4.84 27.85 -3.19
N SER A 124 -5.89 28.64 -3.12
CA SER A 124 -6.16 29.49 -1.97
C SER A 124 -6.38 28.63 -0.70
N LEU A 125 -6.16 29.18 0.49
CA LEU A 125 -6.41 28.45 1.75
C LEU A 125 -7.87 27.99 1.90
N GLU A 126 -8.81 28.69 1.28
CA GLU A 126 -10.22 28.31 1.26
C GLU A 126 -10.47 27.09 0.37
N GLU A 127 -9.93 27.09 -0.84
CA GLU A 127 -9.99 25.95 -1.77
C GLU A 127 -9.28 24.73 -1.18
N LEU A 128 -8.13 24.96 -0.56
CA LEU A 128 -7.38 23.91 0.12
C LEU A 128 -8.18 23.28 1.26
N ALA A 129 -8.79 24.09 2.14
CA ALA A 129 -9.64 23.58 3.23
C ALA A 129 -10.82 22.76 2.70
N SER A 130 -11.44 23.23 1.61
CA SER A 130 -12.52 22.51 0.92
C SER A 130 -12.06 21.17 0.37
N LEU A 131 -10.89 21.12 -0.29
CA LEU A 131 -10.30 19.90 -0.81
C LEU A 131 -9.98 18.91 0.32
N LEU A 132 -9.28 19.36 1.36
CA LEU A 132 -8.84 18.53 2.48
C LEU A 132 -10.02 17.84 3.18
N SER A 133 -11.16 18.54 3.33
CA SER A 133 -12.36 17.98 3.95
C SER A 133 -12.95 16.78 3.19
N GLN A 134 -12.69 16.69 1.88
CA GLN A 134 -13.18 15.62 1.02
C GLN A 134 -12.21 14.43 0.92
N MET A 135 -10.98 14.58 1.43
CA MET A 135 -9.92 13.57 1.31
C MET A 135 -9.91 12.53 2.44
N GLY A 136 -10.80 12.64 3.43
CA GLY A 136 -10.84 11.72 4.57
C GLY A 136 -9.70 11.95 5.57
N LEU A 137 -9.20 13.17 5.67
CA LEU A 137 -8.07 13.53 6.52
C LEU A 137 -8.53 14.00 7.91
N ARG A 138 -7.68 13.72 8.89
CA ARG A 138 -7.74 14.31 10.22
C ARG A 138 -6.61 15.32 10.45
N TRP A 139 -5.46 15.12 9.87
CA TRP A 139 -4.25 15.86 10.18
C TRP A 139 -3.78 16.69 9.00
N VAL A 140 -3.38 17.93 9.26
CA VAL A 140 -2.81 18.82 8.25
C VAL A 140 -1.59 19.49 8.84
N LYS A 141 -0.39 19.16 8.35
CA LYS A 141 0.85 19.85 8.69
C LYS A 141 1.02 21.06 7.78
N TYR A 142 1.22 22.23 8.37
CA TYR A 142 1.34 23.47 7.62
C TYR A 142 2.46 24.36 8.20
N PRO A 143 3.32 25.00 7.37
CA PRO A 143 4.36 25.90 7.84
C PRO A 143 3.71 27.19 8.37
N VAL A 144 4.07 27.53 9.58
CA VAL A 144 3.44 28.66 10.30
C VAL A 144 4.44 29.66 10.84
N TRP A 145 5.70 29.59 10.42
CA TRP A 145 6.69 30.55 10.85
C TRP A 145 6.53 31.86 10.05
N PHE A 146 6.38 32.97 10.72
CA PHE A 146 6.17 34.28 10.12
C PHE A 146 7.08 35.36 10.72
N ASP A 147 7.26 36.47 9.99
CA ASP A 147 7.77 37.73 10.51
C ASP A 147 6.60 38.60 10.95
N PRO A 148 6.47 38.90 12.28
CA PRO A 148 5.33 39.70 12.78
C PRO A 148 5.18 41.08 12.12
N LYS A 149 6.28 41.62 11.56
CA LYS A 149 6.28 42.94 10.91
C LYS A 149 5.88 42.89 9.44
N ALA A 150 6.21 41.77 8.76
CA ALA A 150 6.02 41.65 7.32
C ALA A 150 4.77 40.84 6.92
N ASP A 151 4.27 39.93 7.77
CA ASP A 151 3.33 38.89 7.39
C ASP A 151 1.92 39.03 8.05
N ALA A 152 1.53 40.25 8.46
CA ALA A 152 0.28 40.47 9.21
C ALA A 152 -0.97 39.90 8.52
N GLU A 153 -1.12 40.05 7.19
CA GLU A 153 -2.24 39.51 6.42
C GLU A 153 -2.20 37.96 6.33
N LYS A 154 -1.02 37.39 6.17
CA LYS A 154 -0.84 35.94 6.15
C LYS A 154 -1.21 35.30 7.48
N ILE A 155 -0.85 35.93 8.59
CA ILE A 155 -1.16 35.43 9.93
C ILE A 155 -2.68 35.33 10.12
N GLU A 156 -3.43 36.35 9.71
CA GLU A 156 -4.88 36.32 9.81
C GLU A 156 -5.49 35.24 8.92
N ALA A 157 -4.98 35.08 7.70
CA ALA A 157 -5.39 34.00 6.80
C ALA A 157 -5.13 32.60 7.41
N TRP A 158 -3.99 32.40 8.10
CA TRP A 158 -3.70 31.13 8.79
C TRP A 158 -4.58 30.89 10.01
N VAL A 159 -4.94 31.93 10.74
CA VAL A 159 -5.92 31.84 11.83
C VAL A 159 -7.26 31.34 11.28
N VAL A 160 -7.78 31.99 10.24
CA VAL A 160 -9.04 31.60 9.60
C VAL A 160 -8.94 30.17 9.03
N PHE A 161 -7.82 29.83 8.41
CA PHE A 161 -7.59 28.49 7.89
C PHE A 161 -7.64 27.42 8.99
N SER A 162 -6.93 27.66 10.11
CA SER A 162 -6.94 26.74 11.25
C SER A 162 -8.34 26.56 11.85
N GLU A 163 -9.12 27.63 11.94
CA GLU A 163 -10.50 27.60 12.42
C GLU A 163 -11.43 26.81 11.49
N ARG A 164 -11.27 26.96 10.16
CA ARG A 164 -12.01 26.16 9.17
C ARG A 164 -11.69 24.68 9.26
N LEU A 165 -10.39 24.32 9.39
CA LEU A 165 -9.98 22.94 9.57
C LEU A 165 -10.61 22.34 10.84
N ASN A 166 -10.51 23.04 11.95
CA ASN A 166 -11.09 22.60 13.24
C ASN A 166 -12.62 22.43 13.15
N ALA A 167 -13.32 23.34 12.50
CA ALA A 167 -14.76 23.25 12.29
C ALA A 167 -15.17 22.02 11.47
N GLN A 168 -14.30 21.54 10.60
CA GLN A 168 -14.47 20.32 9.79
C GLN A 168 -13.97 19.06 10.51
N GLY A 169 -13.47 19.16 11.75
CA GLY A 169 -12.96 18.05 12.55
C GLY A 169 -11.52 17.62 12.19
N MET A 170 -10.78 18.48 11.49
CA MET A 170 -9.36 18.29 11.21
C MET A 170 -8.49 19.05 12.23
N GLU A 171 -7.33 18.48 12.53
CA GLU A 171 -6.34 19.09 13.42
C GLU A 171 -5.15 19.62 12.62
N MET A 172 -4.82 20.87 12.83
CA MET A 172 -3.64 21.48 12.23
C MET A 172 -2.40 21.23 13.09
N VAL A 173 -1.29 20.90 12.43
CA VAL A 173 0.04 20.77 13.03
C VAL A 173 0.90 21.92 12.51
N GLY A 174 1.37 22.76 13.40
CA GLY A 174 2.24 23.88 13.04
C GLY A 174 3.69 23.41 12.79
N LEU A 175 4.17 23.59 11.56
CA LEU A 175 5.58 23.31 11.23
C LEU A 175 6.43 24.56 11.51
N LEU A 176 7.40 24.45 12.40
CA LEU A 176 8.44 25.46 12.62
C LEU A 176 9.68 25.08 11.80
N ALA A 177 9.59 25.30 10.51
CA ALA A 177 10.63 25.02 9.53
C ALA A 177 10.80 26.23 8.62
N ARG A 178 12.00 26.40 8.03
CA ARG A 178 12.30 27.46 7.06
C ARG A 178 11.85 28.86 7.55
N PRO A 179 12.49 29.40 8.57
CA PRO A 179 12.15 30.72 9.08
C PRO A 179 12.23 31.77 7.97
N PRO A 180 11.37 32.82 7.98
CA PRO A 180 11.44 33.92 7.02
C PRO A 180 12.85 34.50 6.92
N ALA A 181 13.24 35.02 5.76
CA ALA A 181 14.60 35.49 5.51
C ALA A 181 15.08 36.55 6.50
N SER A 182 14.16 37.39 7.02
CA SER A 182 14.45 38.40 8.07
C SER A 182 14.79 37.76 9.41
N VAL A 183 14.16 36.62 9.72
CA VAL A 183 14.38 35.82 10.93
C VAL A 183 15.60 34.91 10.76
N ALA A 184 15.76 34.26 9.61
CA ALA A 184 16.89 33.38 9.31
C ALA A 184 18.26 34.07 9.45
N LYS A 185 18.37 35.37 9.12
CA LYS A 185 19.56 36.16 9.29
C LYS A 185 20.10 36.24 10.73
N GLN A 186 19.26 35.93 11.71
CA GLN A 186 19.62 35.90 13.13
C GLN A 186 20.34 34.60 13.51
N PHE A 187 20.27 33.61 12.66
CA PHE A 187 20.92 32.30 12.81
C PHE A 187 22.12 32.22 11.86
N ALA A 188 23.15 31.51 12.24
CA ALA A 188 24.44 31.52 11.52
C ALA A 188 24.41 30.88 10.13
N ALA A 189 23.34 30.14 9.78
CA ALA A 189 23.19 29.44 8.49
C ALA A 189 22.18 30.17 7.58
N GLN A 190 22.39 30.10 6.26
CA GLN A 190 21.46 30.67 5.28
C GLN A 190 20.10 29.93 5.29
N THR A 191 20.13 28.61 5.50
CA THR A 191 18.96 27.75 5.65
C THR A 191 19.12 26.90 6.90
N PRO A 192 18.85 27.45 8.10
CA PRO A 192 19.03 26.71 9.33
C PRO A 192 18.04 25.55 9.45
N LEU A 193 18.51 24.37 9.83
CA LEU A 193 17.71 23.23 10.22
C LEU A 193 17.14 23.41 11.64
N ALA A 194 16.17 22.61 12.02
CA ALA A 194 15.51 22.78 13.30
C ALA A 194 16.49 22.69 14.50
N ALA A 195 17.41 21.75 14.51
CA ALA A 195 18.39 21.64 15.59
C ALA A 195 19.36 22.82 15.64
N ASP A 196 19.70 23.42 14.49
CA ASP A 196 20.57 24.63 14.45
C ASP A 196 19.91 25.80 15.22
N ILE A 197 18.60 25.84 15.25
CA ILE A 197 17.82 26.87 15.93
C ILE A 197 17.55 26.49 17.38
N PHE A 198 16.87 25.36 17.59
CA PHE A 198 16.33 24.99 18.90
C PHE A 198 17.37 24.41 19.87
N ALA A 199 18.56 24.05 19.39
CA ALA A 199 19.67 23.66 20.23
C ALA A 199 20.49 24.87 20.75
N MET A 200 20.25 26.10 20.27
CA MET A 200 20.85 27.32 20.77
C MET A 200 20.29 27.74 22.13
N ASP A 201 20.93 28.74 22.74
CA ASP A 201 20.37 29.41 23.92
C ASP A 201 18.96 29.95 23.62
N PRO A 202 17.97 29.69 24.46
CA PRO A 202 16.62 30.21 24.30
C PRO A 202 16.51 31.72 24.06
N ALA A 203 17.43 32.51 24.62
CA ALA A 203 17.46 33.96 24.41
C ALA A 203 17.60 34.35 22.91
N ARG A 204 18.08 33.43 22.06
CA ARG A 204 18.28 33.69 20.62
C ARG A 204 17.07 33.33 19.79
N TRP A 205 16.39 32.22 20.08
CA TRP A 205 15.26 31.75 19.26
C TRP A 205 13.89 32.11 19.86
N TRP A 206 13.78 32.25 21.17
CA TRP A 206 12.51 32.55 21.82
C TRP A 206 11.83 33.84 21.31
N PRO A 207 12.55 34.98 21.16
CA PRO A 207 11.93 36.24 20.69
C PRO A 207 11.28 36.16 19.30
N VAL A 208 11.72 35.18 18.47
CA VAL A 208 11.17 34.98 17.11
C VAL A 208 10.13 33.87 17.04
N VAL A 209 10.07 32.98 18.03
CA VAL A 209 9.06 31.89 18.12
C VAL A 209 7.87 32.31 18.98
N GLU A 210 8.09 33.07 20.05
CA GLU A 210 7.03 33.53 20.97
C GLU A 210 5.85 34.21 20.26
N PRO A 211 6.03 35.16 19.33
CA PRO A 211 4.91 35.78 18.61
C PRO A 211 4.09 34.80 17.81
N VAL A 212 4.74 33.76 17.22
CA VAL A 212 4.06 32.69 16.47
C VAL A 212 3.18 31.88 17.41
N LEU A 213 3.72 31.46 18.55
CA LEU A 213 2.99 30.69 19.54
C LEU A 213 1.83 31.48 20.15
N LEU A 214 2.06 32.73 20.56
CA LEU A 214 1.01 33.58 21.13
C LEU A 214 -0.20 33.74 20.19
N ARG A 215 0.06 33.79 18.89
CA ARG A 215 -1.02 33.98 17.91
C ARG A 215 -1.75 32.67 17.55
N LEU A 216 -1.05 31.56 17.45
CA LEU A 216 -1.56 30.31 16.88
C LEU A 216 -1.80 29.19 17.92
N ALA A 217 -1.12 29.19 19.06
CA ALA A 217 -1.28 28.15 20.09
C ALA A 217 -2.69 28.01 20.66
N PRO A 218 -3.58 29.04 20.71
CA PRO A 218 -4.97 28.83 21.09
C PRO A 218 -5.75 27.88 20.15
N ARG A 219 -5.26 27.65 18.92
CA ARG A 219 -5.91 26.86 17.86
C ARG A 219 -5.12 25.63 17.46
N ILE A 220 -3.79 25.66 17.61
CA ILE A 220 -2.85 24.61 17.20
C ILE A 220 -2.19 24.01 18.44
N ARG A 221 -2.50 22.76 18.73
CA ARG A 221 -1.91 22.03 19.87
C ARG A 221 -0.63 21.28 19.50
N TRP A 222 -0.50 20.83 18.25
CA TRP A 222 0.57 19.99 17.77
C TRP A 222 1.57 20.81 16.96
N TRP A 223 2.84 20.67 17.30
CA TRP A 223 3.91 21.48 16.72
C TRP A 223 5.08 20.59 16.37
N GLN A 224 5.53 20.68 15.13
CA GLN A 224 6.70 19.97 14.67
C GLN A 224 7.87 20.94 14.46
N LEU A 225 9.01 20.61 15.06
CA LEU A 225 10.26 21.31 14.85
C LEU A 225 10.92 20.76 13.59
N GLY A 226 11.01 21.57 12.55
CA GLY A 226 11.52 21.16 11.25
C GLY A 226 10.47 20.51 10.35
N LEU A 227 10.92 20.07 9.18
CA LEU A 227 10.14 19.32 8.21
C LEU A 227 10.11 17.82 8.56
N ASP A 228 9.36 17.03 7.79
CA ASP A 228 9.29 15.57 7.98
C ASP A 228 10.62 14.86 7.71
N ASP A 229 11.45 15.43 6.84
CA ASP A 229 12.78 14.97 6.46
C ASP A 229 13.92 15.66 7.23
N ASP A 230 13.60 16.53 8.18
CA ASP A 230 14.61 17.18 9.02
C ASP A 230 15.12 16.20 10.09
N GLN A 231 16.30 15.66 9.85
CA GLN A 231 16.99 14.71 10.74
C GLN A 231 18.04 15.38 11.62
N SER A 232 18.05 16.71 11.71
CA SER A 232 19.08 17.47 12.42
C SER A 232 19.16 17.16 13.92
N PHE A 233 18.10 16.62 14.49
CA PHE A 233 18.12 16.16 15.89
C PHE A 233 18.80 14.80 16.11
N VAL A 234 19.06 14.04 15.04
CA VAL A 234 19.74 12.75 15.14
C VAL A 234 21.19 13.00 15.55
N GLY A 235 21.61 12.33 16.63
CA GLY A 235 22.97 12.51 17.16
C GLY A 235 23.23 13.84 17.88
N LEU A 236 22.21 14.69 18.06
CA LEU A 236 22.38 15.96 18.76
C LEU A 236 22.78 15.71 20.24
N PRO A 237 23.92 16.24 20.70
CA PRO A 237 24.35 16.10 22.08
C PRO A 237 23.35 16.74 23.06
N ARG A 238 23.03 16.03 24.15
CA ARG A 238 22.07 16.48 25.17
C ARG A 238 20.67 16.85 24.60
N LEU A 239 20.21 16.08 23.62
CA LEU A 239 18.89 16.28 22.96
C LEU A 239 17.78 16.50 23.99
N GLU A 240 17.69 15.62 24.99
CA GLU A 240 16.64 15.67 26.01
C GLU A 240 16.65 17.00 26.78
N GLU A 241 17.83 17.45 27.23
CA GLU A 241 17.99 18.71 27.96
C GLU A 241 17.56 19.92 27.12
N LYS A 242 18.00 19.95 25.85
CA LYS A 242 17.66 21.04 24.93
C LYS A 242 16.15 21.09 24.65
N LEU A 243 15.53 19.96 24.40
CA LEU A 243 14.09 19.92 24.17
C LEU A 243 13.26 20.16 25.45
N ARG A 244 13.79 19.87 26.65
CA ARG A 244 13.18 20.31 27.91
C ARG A 244 13.20 21.84 28.04
N GLN A 245 14.26 22.50 27.62
CA GLN A 245 14.33 23.96 27.58
C GLN A 245 13.30 24.54 26.60
N VAL A 246 13.16 23.93 25.41
CA VAL A 246 12.12 24.33 24.44
C VAL A 246 10.75 24.20 25.08
N LYS A 247 10.43 23.04 25.63
CA LYS A 247 9.13 22.77 26.25
C LYS A 247 8.82 23.72 27.41
N ALA A 248 9.78 23.98 28.28
CA ALA A 248 9.62 24.91 29.41
C ALA A 248 9.31 26.35 28.96
N HIS A 249 9.82 26.79 27.81
CA HIS A 249 9.45 28.08 27.24
C HIS A 249 8.03 28.06 26.64
N TRP A 250 7.66 26.98 25.98
CA TRP A 250 6.34 26.82 25.37
C TRP A 250 5.21 26.75 26.43
N GLU A 251 5.48 26.13 27.57
CA GLU A 251 4.54 26.04 28.69
C GLU A 251 4.18 27.41 29.30
N LYS A 252 4.98 28.46 29.03
CA LYS A 252 4.63 29.84 29.38
C LYS A 252 3.48 30.39 28.53
N VAL A 253 3.31 29.86 27.32
CA VAL A 253 2.25 30.27 26.37
C VAL A 253 1.03 29.36 26.48
N GLY A 254 1.24 28.04 26.60
CA GLY A 254 0.15 27.05 26.68
C GLY A 254 0.61 25.72 27.26
N LYS A 255 -0.15 25.18 28.22
CA LYS A 255 0.22 23.95 28.94
C LYS A 255 0.08 22.66 28.11
N ASP A 256 -0.79 22.66 27.09
CA ASP A 256 -1.15 21.44 26.33
C ASP A 256 -0.46 21.36 24.97
N LEU A 257 0.59 22.13 24.75
CA LEU A 257 1.31 22.15 23.48
C LEU A 257 2.17 20.88 23.37
N GLN A 258 1.97 20.14 22.27
CA GLN A 258 2.66 18.90 21.96
C GLN A 258 3.77 19.17 20.94
N ILE A 259 4.98 18.74 21.27
CA ILE A 259 6.16 18.95 20.42
C ILE A 259 6.59 17.62 19.82
N GLY A 260 7.00 17.64 18.57
CA GLY A 260 7.66 16.52 17.88
C GLY A 260 8.63 17.02 16.82
N PHE A 261 9.29 16.08 16.16
CA PHE A 261 10.29 16.37 15.12
C PHE A 261 10.48 15.16 14.20
N GLY A 262 11.20 15.37 13.08
CA GLY A 262 11.54 14.31 12.13
C GLY A 262 12.57 13.33 12.69
N TRP A 263 12.44 12.05 12.31
CA TRP A 263 13.36 10.98 12.73
C TRP A 263 13.54 9.95 11.62
N ASP A 264 14.75 9.42 11.48
CA ASP A 264 15.04 8.39 10.51
C ASP A 264 14.76 6.99 11.08
N TRP A 265 14.19 6.11 10.25
CA TRP A 265 13.90 4.72 10.58
C TRP A 265 15.10 3.90 11.03
N VAL A 266 16.26 4.12 10.41
CA VAL A 266 17.50 3.37 10.70
C VAL A 266 18.17 3.80 12.01
N GLN A 267 17.70 4.88 12.62
CA GLN A 267 18.26 5.41 13.85
C GLN A 267 17.56 4.81 15.09
N GLN A 268 18.35 4.54 16.13
CA GLN A 268 17.77 4.16 17.41
C GLN A 268 16.89 5.30 17.94
N LEU A 269 15.74 4.92 18.54
CA LEU A 269 14.86 5.91 19.17
C LEU A 269 15.61 6.74 20.20
N PRO A 270 15.33 8.05 20.29
CA PRO A 270 15.98 8.90 21.27
C PRO A 270 15.60 8.46 22.69
N ARG A 271 16.61 8.25 23.52
CA ARG A 271 16.41 7.81 24.91
C ARG A 271 16.18 9.00 25.82
N CYS A 272 15.25 8.88 26.75
CA CYS A 272 15.10 9.76 27.89
C CYS A 272 15.72 9.13 29.14
N GLY A 273 16.43 9.95 29.92
CA GLY A 273 17.08 9.49 31.15
C GLY A 273 16.05 9.28 32.26
N GLN A 274 15.46 10.35 32.78
CA GLN A 274 14.47 10.28 33.87
C GLN A 274 13.21 11.11 33.54
N GLY A 275 12.06 10.52 33.82
CA GLY A 275 10.75 11.14 33.63
C GLY A 275 10.22 11.09 32.18
N PRO A 276 9.08 11.78 31.90
CA PRO A 276 8.47 11.79 30.58
C PRO A 276 9.32 12.54 29.56
N ALA A 277 9.30 12.06 28.32
CA ALA A 277 9.98 12.72 27.20
C ALA A 277 9.45 14.15 27.01
N PRO A 278 10.31 15.13 26.71
CA PRO A 278 9.86 16.48 26.39
C PRO A 278 9.14 16.57 25.04
N TRP A 279 9.30 15.56 24.18
CA TRP A 279 8.57 15.41 22.91
C TRP A 279 7.43 14.40 23.06
N LYS A 280 6.35 14.61 22.31
CA LYS A 280 5.18 13.73 22.30
C LYS A 280 5.19 12.78 21.13
N PHE A 281 5.68 13.20 19.96
CA PHE A 281 5.66 12.41 18.74
C PHE A 281 6.97 12.53 17.97
N LEU A 282 7.23 11.51 17.13
CA LEU A 282 8.25 11.53 16.09
C LEU A 282 7.57 11.27 14.74
N THR A 283 8.04 11.99 13.72
CA THR A 283 7.64 11.75 12.34
C THR A 283 8.73 10.94 11.65
N PHE A 284 8.42 9.69 11.33
CA PHE A 284 9.35 8.77 10.70
C PHE A 284 9.30 8.90 9.18
N ARG A 285 10.46 9.15 8.59
CA ARG A 285 10.71 9.13 7.16
C ARG A 285 12.10 8.59 6.88
N SER A 286 12.32 8.00 5.71
CA SER A 286 13.64 7.59 5.23
C SER A 286 13.80 7.89 3.73
N GLN A 287 15.04 7.93 3.29
CA GLN A 287 15.43 8.00 1.89
C GLN A 287 16.45 6.87 1.63
N PRO A 288 16.14 5.88 0.77
CA PRO A 288 14.87 5.69 0.05
C PRO A 288 13.69 5.30 0.98
N PRO A 289 12.44 5.42 0.52
CA PRO A 289 11.26 4.96 1.26
C PRO A 289 11.33 3.47 1.56
N LEU A 290 10.80 3.06 2.73
CA LEU A 290 10.69 1.65 3.10
C LEU A 290 9.60 0.95 2.29
N THR A 291 9.79 -0.33 2.04
CA THR A 291 8.71 -1.20 1.55
C THR A 291 7.64 -1.41 2.63
N ALA A 292 6.47 -1.92 2.26
CA ALA A 292 5.39 -2.19 3.22
C ALA A 292 5.81 -3.17 4.33
N GLU A 293 6.62 -4.17 3.98
CA GLU A 293 7.15 -5.17 4.89
C GLU A 293 8.15 -4.56 5.87
N GLU A 294 9.14 -3.82 5.37
CA GLU A 294 10.15 -3.11 6.18
C GLU A 294 9.50 -2.08 7.12
N LEU A 295 8.48 -1.37 6.62
CA LEU A 295 7.71 -0.42 7.42
C LEU A 295 6.99 -1.10 8.60
N THR A 296 6.42 -2.28 8.35
CA THR A 296 5.77 -3.08 9.39
C THR A 296 6.77 -3.51 10.47
N GLU A 297 7.95 -3.98 10.08
CA GLU A 297 9.01 -4.40 11.00
C GLU A 297 9.56 -3.23 11.82
N ALA A 298 9.84 -2.11 11.17
CA ALA A 298 10.36 -0.90 11.82
C ALA A 298 9.39 -0.36 12.89
N LEU A 299 8.09 -0.31 12.59
CA LEU A 299 7.07 0.10 13.54
C LEU A 299 6.89 -0.89 14.70
N ALA A 300 6.95 -2.19 14.44
CA ALA A 300 6.84 -3.22 15.48
C ALA A 300 7.95 -3.06 16.53
N GLY A 301 9.18 -2.79 16.11
CA GLY A 301 10.32 -2.55 17.00
C GLY A 301 10.17 -1.33 17.91
N SER A 302 9.32 -0.36 17.57
CA SER A 302 9.11 0.88 18.32
C SER A 302 7.85 0.88 19.23
N ALA A 303 7.08 -0.19 19.24
CA ALA A 303 5.75 -0.24 19.88
C ALA A 303 5.73 -0.06 21.41
N SER A 304 6.84 -0.33 22.10
CA SER A 304 6.93 -0.34 23.57
C SER A 304 7.24 1.02 24.22
N SER A 305 7.45 2.08 23.43
CA SER A 305 8.01 3.35 23.95
C SER A 305 6.98 4.33 24.53
N GLY A 306 5.67 4.12 24.36
CA GLY A 306 4.62 5.09 24.70
C GLY A 306 4.67 6.39 23.88
N LEU A 307 5.49 6.41 22.83
CA LEU A 307 5.69 7.49 21.88
C LEU A 307 4.58 7.47 20.84
N VAL A 308 4.07 8.64 20.47
CA VAL A 308 3.18 8.79 19.32
C VAL A 308 4.01 8.72 18.05
N ARG A 309 3.68 7.78 17.16
CA ARG A 309 4.45 7.46 15.96
C ARG A 309 3.70 7.96 14.73
N TRP A 310 4.24 8.97 14.11
CA TRP A 310 3.76 9.49 12.85
C TRP A 310 4.63 8.97 11.71
N VAL A 311 4.02 8.62 10.62
CA VAL A 311 4.71 7.96 9.50
C VAL A 311 4.45 8.75 8.23
N ALA A 312 5.50 9.06 7.49
CA ALA A 312 5.41 9.60 6.14
C ALA A 312 5.39 8.45 5.13
N VAL A 313 4.30 8.35 4.36
CA VAL A 313 4.15 7.40 3.24
C VAL A 313 4.24 8.19 1.94
N GLU A 314 5.29 7.94 1.18
CA GLU A 314 5.59 8.64 -0.06
C GLU A 314 5.31 7.73 -1.27
N PRO A 315 4.46 8.16 -2.23
CA PRO A 315 4.25 7.38 -3.45
C PRO A 315 5.52 7.23 -4.27
N LEU A 316 5.65 6.13 -4.98
CA LEU A 316 6.74 5.92 -5.93
C LEU A 316 6.73 7.00 -7.04
N PRO A 317 7.92 7.48 -7.51
CA PRO A 317 8.02 8.54 -8.50
C PRO A 317 7.45 8.14 -9.87
N LYS A 318 6.71 9.06 -10.50
CA LYS A 318 5.98 8.78 -11.74
C LYS A 318 6.86 8.57 -12.97
N GLN A 319 8.09 9.07 -12.95
CA GLN A 319 9.03 8.86 -14.06
C GLN A 319 9.66 7.48 -14.06
N GLU A 320 9.72 6.82 -12.89
CA GLU A 320 10.38 5.53 -12.71
C GLU A 320 9.39 4.36 -12.72
N TYR A 321 8.16 4.58 -12.26
CA TYR A 321 7.19 3.51 -12.05
C TYR A 321 5.85 3.78 -12.75
N PRO A 322 5.25 2.74 -13.38
CA PRO A 322 3.93 2.85 -13.99
C PRO A 322 2.84 3.09 -12.94
N LEU A 323 1.71 3.68 -13.35
CA LEU A 323 0.60 4.02 -12.45
C LEU A 323 0.08 2.83 -11.62
N GLU A 324 -0.02 1.66 -12.23
CA GLU A 324 -0.51 0.44 -11.55
C GLU A 324 0.39 0.04 -10.38
N GLU A 325 1.70 0.08 -10.58
CA GLU A 325 2.68 -0.25 -9.55
C GLU A 325 2.67 0.79 -8.42
N ARG A 326 2.65 2.09 -8.79
CA ARG A 326 2.55 3.21 -7.84
C ARG A 326 1.29 3.14 -6.99
N ALA A 327 0.14 2.84 -7.62
CA ALA A 327 -1.12 2.70 -6.92
C ALA A 327 -1.13 1.47 -5.99
N GLY A 328 -0.62 0.34 -6.46
CA GLY A 328 -0.51 -0.88 -5.67
C GLY A 328 0.43 -0.74 -4.47
N ASP A 329 1.57 -0.09 -4.66
CA ASP A 329 2.53 0.17 -3.60
C ASP A 329 1.96 1.11 -2.54
N LEU A 330 1.36 2.24 -2.95
CA LEU A 330 0.72 3.18 -2.04
C LEU A 330 -0.33 2.50 -1.15
N VAL A 331 -1.17 1.63 -1.72
CA VAL A 331 -2.17 0.86 -0.97
C VAL A 331 -1.51 -0.02 0.09
N ARG A 332 -0.46 -0.75 -0.28
CA ARG A 332 0.24 -1.66 0.63
C ARG A 332 0.94 -0.89 1.75
N GLN A 333 1.60 0.22 1.45
CA GLN A 333 2.26 1.06 2.46
C GLN A 333 1.26 1.70 3.43
N MET A 334 0.15 2.27 2.95
CA MET A 334 -0.91 2.84 3.81
C MET A 334 -1.52 1.77 4.72
N ALA A 335 -1.78 0.57 4.18
CA ALA A 335 -2.29 -0.55 4.96
C ALA A 335 -1.25 -1.06 5.97
N ALA A 336 0.01 -1.20 5.59
CA ALA A 336 1.10 -1.62 6.46
C ALA A 336 1.31 -0.66 7.65
N ALA A 337 1.34 0.65 7.39
CA ALA A 337 1.43 1.66 8.44
C ALA A 337 0.25 1.55 9.43
N LYS A 338 -0.97 1.35 8.92
CA LYS A 338 -2.17 1.15 9.73
C LYS A 338 -2.10 -0.14 10.55
N ILE A 339 -1.70 -1.26 9.97
CA ILE A 339 -1.55 -2.58 10.61
C ILE A 339 -0.53 -2.53 11.74
N ALA A 340 0.60 -1.88 11.49
CA ALA A 340 1.68 -1.73 12.45
C ALA A 340 1.39 -0.70 13.56
N GLY A 341 0.22 -0.06 13.53
CA GLY A 341 -0.26 0.83 14.58
C GLY A 341 0.40 2.20 14.56
N ALA A 342 0.62 2.78 13.39
CA ALA A 342 0.96 4.19 13.27
C ALA A 342 -0.19 5.06 13.83
N ASP A 343 0.13 6.05 14.65
CA ASP A 343 -0.86 6.95 15.25
C ASP A 343 -1.36 8.00 14.24
N ALA A 344 -0.50 8.37 13.26
CA ALA A 344 -0.90 9.12 12.09
C ALA A 344 -0.03 8.77 10.88
N ILE A 345 -0.63 8.86 9.69
CA ILE A 345 -0.04 8.50 8.41
C ILE A 345 -0.13 9.71 7.49
N PHE A 346 1.01 10.27 7.12
CA PHE A 346 1.08 11.49 6.34
C PHE A 346 1.57 11.23 4.92
N LEU A 347 0.94 11.89 3.96
CA LEU A 347 1.55 12.12 2.66
C LEU A 347 2.48 13.32 2.78
N PRO A 348 3.79 13.19 2.56
CA PRO A 348 4.67 14.33 2.47
C PRO A 348 4.48 15.03 1.12
N ASP A 349 4.32 16.35 1.13
CA ASP A 349 4.19 17.20 -0.06
C ASP A 349 3.22 16.71 -1.16
N PRO A 350 1.90 16.93 -1.00
CA PRO A 350 0.89 16.52 -1.99
C PRO A 350 1.03 17.21 -3.35
N PHE A 351 1.77 18.32 -3.45
CA PHE A 351 2.04 19.04 -4.71
C PHE A 351 3.40 18.72 -5.33
N HIS A 352 4.13 17.75 -4.78
CA HIS A 352 5.42 17.34 -5.33
C HIS A 352 5.28 16.83 -6.77
N PRO A 353 6.12 17.31 -7.74
CA PRO A 353 5.92 17.00 -9.17
C PRO A 353 5.97 15.50 -9.48
N GLU A 354 6.76 14.68 -8.76
CA GLU A 354 6.96 13.26 -9.04
C GLU A 354 6.14 12.32 -8.15
N THR A 355 6.00 12.67 -6.87
CA THR A 355 5.40 11.79 -5.85
C THR A 355 4.09 12.34 -5.31
N GLY A 356 3.68 13.54 -5.73
CA GLY A 356 2.46 14.21 -5.24
C GLY A 356 1.15 13.60 -5.75
N LEU A 357 0.07 14.01 -5.11
CA LEU A 357 -1.31 13.67 -5.47
C LEU A 357 -2.00 14.76 -6.28
N MET A 358 -1.37 15.92 -6.38
CA MET A 358 -1.82 17.10 -7.14
C MET A 358 -0.72 17.51 -8.10
N HIS A 359 -1.12 18.05 -9.23
CA HIS A 359 -0.18 18.70 -10.13
C HIS A 359 0.23 20.10 -9.58
N PRO A 360 1.38 20.64 -10.01
CA PRO A 360 1.82 21.97 -9.57
C PRO A 360 0.86 23.12 -9.96
N ASP A 361 -0.08 22.88 -10.87
CA ASP A 361 -1.14 23.83 -11.25
C ASP A 361 -2.40 23.72 -10.39
N GLY A 362 -2.43 22.82 -9.41
CA GLY A 362 -3.57 22.58 -8.52
C GLY A 362 -4.62 21.61 -9.05
N THR A 363 -4.39 21.00 -10.21
CA THR A 363 -5.27 19.94 -10.71
C THR A 363 -4.98 18.59 -10.07
N ALA A 364 -5.96 17.69 -10.10
CA ALA A 364 -5.83 16.36 -9.50
C ALA A 364 -4.86 15.47 -10.30
N ALA A 365 -3.92 14.81 -9.61
CA ALA A 365 -3.11 13.75 -10.20
C ALA A 365 -3.76 12.36 -9.97
N GLU A 366 -3.26 11.34 -10.66
CA GLU A 366 -3.88 10.01 -10.76
C GLU A 366 -4.07 9.31 -9.40
N LEU A 367 -3.14 9.52 -8.47
CA LEU A 367 -3.16 8.87 -7.15
C LEU A 367 -4.01 9.59 -6.11
N LEU A 368 -4.57 10.77 -6.40
CA LEU A 368 -5.40 11.52 -5.46
C LEU A 368 -6.59 10.68 -4.96
N LEU A 369 -7.29 10.05 -5.89
CA LEU A 369 -8.45 9.22 -5.55
C LEU A 369 -8.05 7.91 -4.87
N VAL A 370 -6.89 7.36 -5.20
CA VAL A 370 -6.34 6.17 -4.52
C VAL A 370 -6.11 6.48 -3.05
N TRP A 371 -5.41 7.57 -2.74
CA TRP A 371 -5.23 8.03 -1.36
C TRP A 371 -6.56 8.24 -0.64
N ARG A 372 -7.48 9.00 -1.26
CA ARG A 372 -8.80 9.29 -0.68
C ARG A 372 -9.57 8.01 -0.35
N THR A 373 -9.65 7.09 -1.30
CA THR A 373 -10.40 5.83 -1.14
C THR A 373 -9.86 5.04 0.05
N LEU A 374 -8.54 4.90 0.15
CA LEU A 374 -7.90 4.18 1.24
C LEU A 374 -8.03 4.93 2.57
N ALA A 375 -7.75 6.23 2.60
CA ALA A 375 -7.86 7.03 3.81
C ALA A 375 -9.27 6.96 4.41
N GLN A 376 -10.31 7.06 3.58
CA GLN A 376 -11.69 6.93 4.02
C GLN A 376 -12.05 5.51 4.44
N ALA A 377 -11.58 4.49 3.72
CA ALA A 377 -11.88 3.09 4.02
C ALA A 377 -11.22 2.63 5.34
N LEU A 378 -9.97 3.04 5.57
CA LEU A 378 -9.17 2.60 6.71
C LEU A 378 -9.30 3.49 7.94
N SER A 379 -9.85 4.71 7.82
CA SER A 379 -10.07 5.61 8.96
C SER A 379 -10.93 4.96 10.03
N GLY A 380 -10.36 4.85 11.25
CA GLY A 380 -11.04 4.21 12.39
C GLY A 380 -11.26 2.70 12.24
N ALA A 381 -10.76 2.08 11.18
CA ALA A 381 -10.82 0.65 11.02
C ALA A 381 -9.76 -0.06 11.90
N ARG A 382 -10.09 -1.22 12.43
CA ARG A 382 -9.19 -2.09 13.20
C ARG A 382 -8.78 -3.28 12.34
N TYR A 383 -7.49 -3.54 12.25
CA TYR A 383 -6.98 -4.74 11.59
C TYR A 383 -7.40 -6.00 12.37
N LEU A 384 -7.94 -6.97 11.66
CA LEU A 384 -8.33 -8.26 12.22
C LEU A 384 -7.29 -9.36 11.96
N GLY A 385 -6.63 -9.31 10.83
CA GLY A 385 -5.70 -10.34 10.37
C GLY A 385 -5.75 -10.55 8.87
N THR A 386 -5.17 -11.65 8.43
CA THR A 386 -5.15 -12.12 7.04
C THR A 386 -6.01 -13.36 6.89
N LEU A 387 -6.87 -13.39 5.90
CA LEU A 387 -7.66 -14.58 5.57
C LEU A 387 -6.82 -15.58 4.79
N SER A 388 -6.95 -16.87 5.13
CA SER A 388 -6.50 -17.92 4.23
C SER A 388 -7.48 -18.05 3.08
N MET A 389 -7.12 -17.48 1.92
CA MET A 389 -7.96 -17.52 0.73
C MET A 389 -7.89 -18.89 0.04
N PRO A 390 -8.93 -19.32 -0.68
CA PRO A 390 -8.95 -20.59 -1.43
C PRO A 390 -7.76 -20.75 -2.38
N ASN A 391 -7.40 -19.69 -3.11
CA ASN A 391 -6.28 -19.66 -4.05
C ASN A 391 -5.10 -18.81 -3.54
N ARG A 392 -5.02 -18.59 -2.23
CA ARG A 392 -3.91 -17.95 -1.51
C ARG A 392 -3.63 -16.50 -1.90
N SER A 393 -4.61 -15.77 -2.39
CA SER A 393 -4.44 -14.34 -2.65
C SER A 393 -4.06 -13.59 -1.38
N PRO A 394 -2.95 -12.82 -1.36
CA PRO A 394 -2.59 -11.96 -0.27
C PRO A 394 -3.71 -10.96 0.03
N ASN A 395 -3.95 -10.70 1.31
CA ASN A 395 -5.04 -9.83 1.72
C ASN A 395 -4.85 -9.26 3.12
N TYR A 396 -5.59 -8.19 3.42
CA TYR A 396 -5.72 -7.61 4.75
C TYR A 396 -7.19 -7.45 5.08
N LEU A 397 -7.60 -7.94 6.24
CA LEU A 397 -8.96 -7.84 6.73
C LEU A 397 -9.05 -6.81 7.85
N PHE A 398 -9.99 -5.87 7.69
CA PHE A 398 -10.25 -4.82 8.67
C PHE A 398 -11.70 -4.87 9.14
N LEU A 399 -11.95 -4.39 10.36
CA LEU A 399 -13.27 -4.16 10.93
C LEU A 399 -13.45 -2.67 11.19
N ARG A 400 -14.51 -2.08 10.64
CA ARG A 400 -14.91 -0.71 10.85
C ARG A 400 -16.35 -0.63 11.33
N GLY A 401 -16.54 -0.37 12.61
CA GLY A 401 -17.87 -0.41 13.21
C GLY A 401 -18.54 -1.78 13.04
N LYS A 402 -19.60 -1.81 12.25
CA LYS A 402 -20.38 -3.03 11.95
C LYS A 402 -20.08 -3.64 10.58
N GLU A 403 -19.08 -3.16 9.88
CA GLU A 403 -18.69 -3.63 8.55
C GLU A 403 -17.30 -4.23 8.57
N ALA A 404 -17.09 -5.31 7.84
CA ALA A 404 -15.76 -5.79 7.54
C ALA A 404 -15.35 -5.39 6.12
N LEU A 405 -14.08 -5.07 5.96
CA LEU A 405 -13.45 -4.62 4.73
C LEU A 405 -12.25 -5.50 4.44
N LEU A 406 -12.12 -5.95 3.19
CA LEU A 406 -11.01 -6.76 2.72
C LEU A 406 -10.26 -5.98 1.63
N ILE A 407 -8.93 -5.90 1.77
CA ILE A 407 -8.03 -5.47 0.69
C ILE A 407 -7.34 -6.73 0.19
N LEU A 408 -7.38 -7.00 -1.13
CA LEU A 408 -6.78 -8.20 -1.69
C LEU A 408 -6.15 -7.94 -3.05
N TRP A 409 -5.10 -8.71 -3.36
CA TRP A 409 -4.38 -8.69 -4.65
C TRP A 409 -3.75 -10.05 -4.93
N ASN A 410 -3.25 -10.27 -6.15
CA ASN A 410 -2.43 -11.43 -6.48
C ASN A 410 -1.47 -11.09 -7.63
N GLN A 411 -0.27 -11.61 -7.61
CA GLN A 411 0.71 -11.39 -8.68
C GLN A 411 0.26 -11.99 -10.03
N THR A 412 -0.45 -13.11 -9.97
CA THR A 412 -1.08 -13.74 -11.14
C THR A 412 -2.59 -13.58 -11.07
N PRO A 413 -3.26 -13.29 -12.19
CA PRO A 413 -4.72 -13.25 -12.22
C PRO A 413 -5.32 -14.53 -11.64
N THR A 414 -6.17 -14.37 -10.64
CA THR A 414 -6.71 -15.48 -9.84
C THR A 414 -8.18 -15.21 -9.53
N GLU A 415 -9.00 -16.24 -9.52
CA GLU A 415 -10.39 -16.15 -9.07
C GLU A 415 -10.49 -16.70 -7.64
N GLU A 416 -11.00 -15.91 -6.71
CA GLU A 416 -11.32 -16.34 -5.35
C GLU A 416 -12.83 -16.57 -5.23
N VAL A 417 -13.22 -17.72 -4.66
CA VAL A 417 -14.64 -18.10 -4.55
C VAL A 417 -14.96 -18.46 -3.10
N LEU A 418 -15.75 -17.60 -2.43
CA LEU A 418 -16.10 -17.80 -1.04
C LEU A 418 -17.36 -17.03 -0.64
N TYR A 419 -18.02 -17.44 0.43
CA TYR A 419 -19.10 -16.65 1.03
C TYR A 419 -18.52 -15.42 1.74
N LEU A 420 -19.07 -14.24 1.49
CA LEU A 420 -18.57 -12.98 2.07
C LEU A 420 -19.65 -12.21 2.86
N GLY A 421 -20.92 -12.49 2.63
CA GLY A 421 -22.04 -11.77 3.22
C GLY A 421 -23.15 -11.51 2.20
N GLU A 422 -24.09 -10.62 2.53
CA GLU A 422 -25.25 -10.35 1.66
C GLU A 422 -25.07 -9.11 0.76
N ASN A 423 -24.40 -8.08 1.27
CA ASN A 423 -24.30 -6.77 0.60
C ASN A 423 -22.87 -6.46 0.16
N VAL A 424 -22.25 -7.40 -0.52
CA VAL A 424 -20.84 -7.31 -0.93
C VAL A 424 -20.68 -6.40 -2.14
N ALA A 425 -19.71 -5.49 -2.08
CA ALA A 425 -19.34 -4.66 -3.21
C ALA A 425 -17.81 -4.61 -3.37
N GLU A 426 -17.34 -4.69 -4.60
CA GLU A 426 -15.97 -4.36 -4.96
C GLU A 426 -15.85 -2.84 -5.11
N VAL A 427 -14.84 -2.26 -4.53
CA VAL A 427 -14.48 -0.85 -4.68
C VAL A 427 -13.10 -0.79 -5.33
N ASP A 428 -13.02 -0.17 -6.51
CA ASP A 428 -11.74 0.05 -7.15
C ASP A 428 -10.95 1.16 -6.43
N LEU A 429 -9.68 1.27 -6.72
CA LEU A 429 -8.82 2.24 -6.04
C LEU A 429 -9.21 3.70 -6.30
N TRP A 430 -9.97 3.98 -7.35
CA TRP A 430 -10.46 5.32 -7.67
C TRP A 430 -11.86 5.60 -7.09
N GLY A 431 -12.39 4.68 -6.26
CA GLY A 431 -13.61 4.86 -5.48
C GLY A 431 -14.90 4.48 -6.21
N ARG A 432 -14.83 3.76 -7.33
CA ARG A 432 -16.01 3.20 -7.98
C ARG A 432 -16.42 1.93 -7.26
N SER A 433 -17.65 1.90 -6.79
CA SER A 433 -18.24 0.73 -6.14
C SER A 433 -19.12 -0.05 -7.11
N THR A 434 -18.92 -1.36 -7.17
CA THR A 434 -19.70 -2.28 -8.00
C THR A 434 -20.22 -3.42 -7.13
N PRO A 435 -21.54 -3.63 -7.01
CA PRO A 435 -22.08 -4.76 -6.28
C PRO A 435 -21.60 -6.09 -6.86
N VAL A 436 -21.22 -7.02 -5.98
CA VAL A 436 -20.84 -8.38 -6.37
C VAL A 436 -22.04 -9.31 -6.14
N ALA A 437 -22.68 -9.71 -7.20
CA ALA A 437 -23.80 -10.65 -7.11
C ALA A 437 -23.30 -12.04 -6.71
N PRO A 438 -23.92 -12.69 -5.70
CA PRO A 438 -23.56 -14.04 -5.34
C PRO A 438 -24.03 -15.04 -6.43
N GLN A 439 -23.26 -16.09 -6.65
CA GLN A 439 -23.64 -17.25 -7.44
C GLN A 439 -23.98 -18.40 -6.50
N GLY A 440 -25.27 -18.64 -6.28
CA GLY A 440 -25.74 -19.42 -5.12
C GLY A 440 -25.48 -18.65 -3.83
N GLU A 441 -24.70 -19.23 -2.91
CA GLU A 441 -24.29 -18.58 -1.67
C GLU A 441 -22.89 -17.96 -1.74
N LEU A 442 -22.16 -18.14 -2.84
CA LEU A 442 -20.74 -17.78 -2.94
C LEU A 442 -20.53 -16.56 -3.85
N HIS A 443 -19.55 -15.77 -3.51
CA HIS A 443 -19.08 -14.64 -4.33
C HIS A 443 -17.83 -15.04 -5.09
N ARG A 444 -17.73 -14.59 -6.35
CA ARG A 444 -16.54 -14.74 -7.19
C ARG A 444 -15.83 -13.41 -7.32
N LEU A 445 -14.59 -13.37 -6.90
CA LEU A 445 -13.74 -12.19 -6.96
C LEU A 445 -12.59 -12.43 -7.94
N GLN A 446 -12.53 -11.62 -9.00
CA GLN A 446 -11.37 -11.63 -9.91
C GLN A 446 -10.26 -10.78 -9.29
N VAL A 447 -9.14 -11.40 -8.96
CA VAL A 447 -8.02 -10.79 -8.24
C VAL A 447 -6.82 -10.69 -9.17
N GLY A 448 -6.22 -9.51 -9.26
CA GLY A 448 -5.02 -9.23 -10.07
C GLY A 448 -3.95 -8.50 -9.27
N ARG A 449 -2.95 -7.97 -9.96
CA ARG A 449 -1.82 -7.26 -9.34
C ARG A 449 -2.25 -5.99 -8.63
N LEU A 450 -3.19 -5.26 -9.25
CA LEU A 450 -3.73 -4.06 -8.63
C LEU A 450 -4.65 -4.45 -7.48
N PRO A 451 -4.36 -3.97 -6.25
CA PRO A 451 -5.23 -4.24 -5.11
C PRO A 451 -6.64 -3.71 -5.35
N LYS A 452 -7.61 -4.41 -4.80
CA LYS A 452 -9.01 -3.95 -4.73
C LYS A 452 -9.54 -4.04 -3.31
N LEU A 453 -10.52 -3.23 -3.02
CA LEU A 453 -11.23 -3.28 -1.76
C LEU A 453 -12.53 -4.04 -1.96
N VAL A 454 -12.90 -4.87 -0.99
CA VAL A 454 -14.21 -5.49 -0.93
C VAL A 454 -14.88 -5.07 0.36
N SER A 455 -16.00 -4.39 0.27
CA SER A 455 -16.78 -3.86 1.38
C SER A 455 -18.08 -4.64 1.59
N GLY A 456 -18.74 -4.41 2.71
CA GLY A 456 -20.01 -5.07 3.03
C GLY A 456 -19.88 -6.54 3.41
N LEU A 457 -18.67 -6.99 3.80
CA LEU A 457 -18.47 -8.32 4.34
C LEU A 457 -19.21 -8.49 5.65
N ASP A 458 -19.75 -9.70 5.87
CA ASP A 458 -20.33 -10.05 7.17
C ASP A 458 -19.26 -10.06 8.26
N PRO A 459 -19.36 -9.18 9.27
CA PRO A 459 -18.31 -9.04 10.29
C PRO A 459 -18.21 -10.26 11.20
N LEU A 460 -19.31 -11.00 11.40
CA LEU A 460 -19.31 -12.23 12.17
C LEU A 460 -18.49 -13.31 11.44
N VAL A 461 -18.81 -13.55 10.18
CA VAL A 461 -18.08 -14.52 9.35
C VAL A 461 -16.61 -14.16 9.23
N ALA A 462 -16.30 -12.86 9.06
CA ALA A 462 -14.94 -12.36 9.01
C ALA A 462 -14.16 -12.67 10.30
N GLN A 463 -14.74 -12.40 11.47
CA GLN A 463 -14.12 -12.66 12.77
C GLN A 463 -14.00 -14.17 13.04
N TRP A 464 -15.01 -14.97 12.70
CA TRP A 464 -14.94 -16.42 12.81
C TRP A 464 -13.81 -17.01 11.95
N ARG A 465 -13.63 -16.52 10.74
CA ARG A 465 -12.53 -16.95 9.88
C ARG A 465 -11.16 -16.66 10.48
N ILE A 466 -10.99 -15.55 11.17
CA ILE A 466 -9.75 -15.25 11.88
C ILE A 466 -9.61 -16.10 13.14
N GLY A 467 -10.70 -16.29 13.91
CA GLY A 467 -10.70 -17.02 15.17
C GLY A 467 -10.69 -18.54 15.04
N CYS A 468 -10.98 -19.09 13.85
CA CYS A 468 -10.93 -20.54 13.63
C CYS A 468 -9.55 -20.94 13.12
N GLN A 469 -8.70 -21.49 13.96
CA GLN A 469 -7.30 -21.80 13.63
C GLN A 469 -6.96 -23.25 14.00
N MET A 470 -5.87 -23.77 13.44
CA MET A 470 -5.26 -25.04 13.86
C MET A 470 -4.10 -24.77 14.79
N ALA A 471 -3.91 -25.62 15.79
CA ALA A 471 -2.78 -25.51 16.71
C ALA A 471 -1.43 -25.64 15.96
N THR A 472 -1.39 -26.47 14.91
CA THR A 472 -0.26 -26.53 14.00
C THR A 472 -0.73 -26.65 12.56
N GLY A 473 -0.10 -25.87 11.66
CA GLY A 473 -0.25 -25.98 10.21
C GLY A 473 0.78 -26.94 9.59
N ARG A 474 1.78 -27.42 10.38
CA ARG A 474 2.84 -28.29 9.91
C ARG A 474 2.59 -29.73 10.32
N ILE A 475 2.66 -30.64 9.38
CA ILE A 475 2.46 -32.06 9.57
C ILE A 475 3.74 -32.79 9.14
N PRO A 476 4.33 -33.64 10.00
CA PRO A 476 5.45 -34.47 9.60
C PRO A 476 5.09 -35.38 8.43
N SER A 477 6.03 -35.66 7.55
CA SER A 477 5.84 -36.56 6.38
C SER A 477 5.86 -38.04 6.82
N GLN A 478 4.93 -38.42 7.69
CA GLN A 478 4.72 -39.78 8.14
C GLN A 478 3.36 -40.23 7.65
N PHE A 479 3.37 -41.16 6.71
CA PHE A 479 2.16 -41.62 6.02
C PHE A 479 1.52 -42.84 6.71
N GLY A 480 0.20 -42.98 6.58
CA GLY A 480 -0.56 -44.09 7.17
C GLY A 480 -0.68 -44.06 8.69
N ARG A 481 -0.28 -42.95 9.36
CA ARG A 481 -0.38 -42.76 10.81
C ARG A 481 -1.24 -41.55 11.14
N PRO A 482 -1.97 -41.54 12.27
CA PRO A 482 -2.70 -40.39 12.72
C PRO A 482 -1.77 -39.30 13.24
N HIS A 483 -1.95 -38.06 12.78
CA HIS A 483 -1.27 -36.84 13.25
C HIS A 483 -2.24 -36.07 14.14
N PRO A 484 -2.00 -36.00 15.45
CA PRO A 484 -2.86 -35.25 16.36
C PRO A 484 -2.75 -33.75 16.09
N ASN A 485 -3.89 -33.07 16.12
CA ASN A 485 -3.99 -31.61 15.99
C ASN A 485 -5.15 -31.10 16.85
N ARG A 486 -5.34 -29.80 16.92
CA ARG A 486 -6.47 -29.17 17.59
C ARG A 486 -7.04 -28.07 16.73
N LEU A 487 -8.36 -28.02 16.64
CA LEU A 487 -9.09 -26.92 16.04
C LEU A 487 -9.46 -25.93 17.13
N GLN A 488 -8.95 -24.71 17.05
CA GLN A 488 -9.33 -23.60 17.92
C GLN A 488 -10.42 -22.79 17.24
N MET A 489 -11.51 -22.51 17.94
CA MET A 489 -12.62 -21.69 17.46
C MET A 489 -13.00 -20.69 18.55
N HIS A 490 -12.98 -19.40 18.22
CA HIS A 490 -13.34 -18.30 19.11
C HIS A 490 -14.70 -17.73 18.75
N ASN A 491 -15.60 -17.62 19.71
CA ASN A 491 -16.88 -16.93 19.55
C ASN A 491 -16.69 -15.42 19.78
N PRO A 492 -16.75 -14.58 18.72
CA PRO A 492 -16.54 -13.13 18.86
C PRO A 492 -17.78 -12.37 19.39
N LEU A 493 -18.92 -13.07 19.59
CA LEU A 493 -20.17 -12.46 20.00
C LEU A 493 -20.27 -12.32 21.53
N ASP A 494 -21.12 -11.41 21.96
CA ASP A 494 -21.54 -11.18 23.35
C ASP A 494 -22.62 -12.20 23.84
N ARG A 495 -22.90 -13.21 23.03
CA ARG A 495 -23.93 -14.25 23.28
C ARG A 495 -23.42 -15.64 22.89
N GLY A 496 -24.09 -16.65 23.44
CA GLY A 496 -23.78 -18.05 23.14
C GLY A 496 -24.15 -18.44 21.71
N VAL A 497 -23.34 -19.32 21.13
CA VAL A 497 -23.57 -19.94 19.82
C VAL A 497 -23.45 -21.46 19.92
N SER A 498 -24.12 -22.18 19.02
CA SER A 498 -23.99 -23.63 18.89
C SER A 498 -23.92 -24.00 17.41
N GLY A 499 -23.24 -25.10 17.09
CA GLY A 499 -23.08 -25.50 15.71
C GLY A 499 -22.25 -26.76 15.52
N VAL A 500 -21.88 -27.00 14.28
CA VAL A 500 -21.01 -28.11 13.88
C VAL A 500 -19.94 -27.57 12.93
N ALA A 501 -18.70 -27.98 13.18
CA ALA A 501 -17.57 -27.75 12.28
C ALA A 501 -17.20 -29.08 11.60
N LYS A 502 -17.35 -29.17 10.29
CA LYS A 502 -16.99 -30.34 9.49
C LYS A 502 -15.63 -30.12 8.82
N LEU A 503 -14.72 -31.07 9.03
CA LEU A 503 -13.37 -31.05 8.44
C LEU A 503 -13.41 -31.67 7.04
N ILE A 504 -13.15 -30.88 6.03
CA ILE A 504 -13.02 -31.31 4.62
C ILE A 504 -11.53 -31.36 4.29
N VAL A 505 -11.01 -32.55 4.08
CA VAL A 505 -9.60 -32.84 3.83
C VAL A 505 -9.36 -33.22 2.36
N PRO A 506 -8.10 -33.16 1.86
CA PRO A 506 -7.78 -33.59 0.49
C PRO A 506 -8.19 -35.05 0.23
N ALA A 507 -8.38 -35.38 -1.05
CA ALA A 507 -8.75 -36.73 -1.45
C ALA A 507 -7.79 -37.80 -0.93
N GLY A 508 -8.34 -38.85 -0.33
CA GLY A 508 -7.57 -39.96 0.26
C GLY A 508 -7.04 -39.71 1.67
N TRP A 509 -7.17 -38.47 2.21
CA TRP A 509 -6.89 -38.20 3.62
C TRP A 509 -8.10 -38.53 4.49
N THR A 510 -7.88 -38.73 5.78
CA THR A 510 -8.97 -38.91 6.75
C THR A 510 -8.78 -37.97 7.94
N ALA A 511 -9.87 -37.44 8.44
CA ALA A 511 -9.93 -36.66 9.69
C ALA A 511 -10.77 -37.40 10.71
N GLN A 512 -10.37 -37.43 11.97
CA GLN A 512 -11.10 -38.06 13.06
C GLN A 512 -11.07 -37.19 14.32
N PRO A 513 -12.24 -36.74 14.82
CA PRO A 513 -13.56 -36.84 14.17
C PRO A 513 -13.65 -35.97 12.91
N GLU A 514 -14.51 -36.35 11.95
CA GLU A 514 -14.79 -35.54 10.75
C GLU A 514 -15.69 -34.35 11.10
N GLU A 515 -16.61 -34.53 12.05
CA GLU A 515 -17.54 -33.50 12.51
C GLU A 515 -17.31 -33.22 14.00
N ILE A 516 -17.22 -31.96 14.34
CA ILE A 516 -16.98 -31.46 15.70
C ILE A 516 -18.18 -30.59 16.08
N PRO A 517 -19.14 -31.12 16.88
CA PRO A 517 -20.21 -30.32 17.43
C PRO A 517 -19.65 -29.37 18.51
N PHE A 518 -20.17 -28.15 18.56
CA PHE A 518 -19.71 -27.17 19.56
C PHE A 518 -20.86 -26.34 20.14
N ARG A 519 -20.63 -25.88 21.35
CA ARG A 519 -21.43 -24.87 22.02
C ARG A 519 -20.49 -23.95 22.79
N LEU A 520 -20.54 -22.66 22.47
CA LEU A 520 -19.62 -21.65 23.01
C LEU A 520 -20.41 -20.52 23.66
N GLY A 521 -20.05 -20.15 24.85
CA GLY A 521 -20.51 -18.93 25.51
C GLY A 521 -19.95 -17.67 24.87
N PRO A 522 -20.37 -16.47 25.34
CA PRO A 522 -19.85 -15.19 24.87
C PRO A 522 -18.32 -15.10 25.07
N GLY A 523 -17.57 -14.78 24.01
CA GLY A 523 -16.11 -14.62 24.06
C GLY A 523 -15.35 -15.92 24.35
N GLU A 524 -15.99 -17.07 24.40
CA GLU A 524 -15.37 -18.36 24.71
C GLU A 524 -14.58 -18.90 23.52
N THR A 525 -13.49 -19.62 23.84
CA THR A 525 -12.66 -20.32 22.84
C THR A 525 -12.72 -21.82 23.09
N LEU A 526 -13.04 -22.59 22.06
CA LEU A 526 -12.98 -24.05 22.07
C LEU A 526 -11.65 -24.52 21.50
N GLU A 527 -11.05 -25.50 22.13
CA GLU A 527 -9.96 -26.31 21.60
C GLU A 527 -10.42 -27.75 21.40
N ALA A 528 -10.81 -28.12 20.20
CA ALA A 528 -11.28 -29.44 19.88
C ALA A 528 -10.16 -30.31 19.28
N PRO A 529 -9.83 -31.46 19.90
CA PRO A 529 -8.83 -32.39 19.37
C PRO A 529 -9.39 -33.11 18.14
N PHE A 530 -8.52 -33.28 17.15
CA PHE A 530 -8.73 -34.15 16.00
C PHE A 530 -7.42 -34.75 15.51
N SER A 531 -7.47 -35.74 14.64
CA SER A 531 -6.28 -36.30 14.00
C SER A 531 -6.46 -36.38 12.48
N LEU A 532 -5.36 -36.22 11.77
CA LEU A 532 -5.29 -36.36 10.30
C LEU A 532 -4.45 -37.57 9.95
N THR A 533 -4.91 -38.40 9.04
CA THR A 533 -4.12 -39.50 8.50
C THR A 533 -3.90 -39.26 7.01
N LEU A 534 -2.62 -39.24 6.60
CA LEU A 534 -2.20 -39.04 5.23
C LEU A 534 -2.07 -40.40 4.53
N PRO A 535 -2.56 -40.54 3.28
CA PRO A 535 -2.36 -41.78 2.51
C PRO A 535 -0.89 -41.93 2.11
N TYR A 536 -0.47 -43.15 1.88
CA TYR A 536 0.91 -43.47 1.42
C TYR A 536 1.28 -42.83 0.07
N THR A 537 0.27 -42.39 -0.69
CA THR A 537 0.45 -41.71 -1.99
C THR A 537 0.60 -40.20 -1.83
N ALA A 538 0.46 -39.67 -0.63
CA ALA A 538 0.64 -38.24 -0.40
C ALA A 538 2.09 -37.81 -0.69
N THR A 539 2.28 -36.58 -1.11
CA THR A 539 3.60 -35.98 -1.35
C THR A 539 3.85 -34.86 -0.34
N ASN A 540 5.10 -34.45 -0.19
CA ASN A 540 5.42 -33.24 0.55
C ASN A 540 4.86 -32.01 -0.20
N GLY A 541 4.43 -31.02 0.54
CA GLY A 541 3.85 -29.81 -0.07
C GLY A 541 2.79 -29.15 0.81
N ARG A 542 2.07 -28.23 0.19
CA ARG A 542 0.97 -27.50 0.83
C ARG A 542 -0.38 -28.06 0.38
N TYR A 543 -1.23 -28.35 1.34
CA TYR A 543 -2.54 -28.96 1.12
C TYR A 543 -3.65 -28.13 1.76
N PRO A 544 -4.80 -27.95 1.08
CA PRO A 544 -5.92 -27.25 1.66
C PRO A 544 -6.62 -28.11 2.72
N LEU A 545 -7.00 -27.50 3.85
CA LEU A 545 -7.97 -28.01 4.80
C LEU A 545 -9.10 -27.00 4.85
N VAL A 546 -10.33 -27.43 4.64
CA VAL A 546 -11.50 -26.58 4.73
C VAL A 546 -12.33 -27.00 5.95
N VAL A 547 -12.70 -26.05 6.79
CA VAL A 547 -13.63 -26.24 7.89
C VAL A 547 -14.98 -25.66 7.48
N ASP A 548 -15.96 -26.53 7.17
CA ASP A 548 -17.34 -26.12 6.87
C ASP A 548 -18.05 -25.89 8.21
N ILE A 549 -18.38 -24.64 8.49
CA ILE A 549 -19.00 -24.22 9.75
C ILE A 549 -20.48 -23.95 9.51
N ARG A 550 -21.32 -24.64 10.27
CA ARG A 550 -22.75 -24.36 10.39
C ARG A 550 -23.05 -23.98 11.82
N LEU A 551 -23.44 -22.75 12.05
CA LEU A 551 -23.69 -22.25 13.40
C LEU A 551 -25.04 -21.52 13.49
N GLN A 552 -25.63 -21.58 14.66
CA GLN A 552 -26.83 -20.85 15.04
C GLN A 552 -26.44 -19.72 16.00
N ALA A 553 -26.68 -18.47 15.57
CA ALA A 553 -26.51 -17.26 16.38
C ALA A 553 -27.84 -16.47 16.39
N ASP A 554 -27.85 -15.22 15.90
CA ASP A 554 -29.08 -14.44 15.63
C ASP A 554 -29.89 -15.00 14.43
N ARG A 555 -29.19 -15.61 13.52
CA ARG A 555 -29.68 -16.36 12.38
C ARG A 555 -28.80 -17.59 12.14
N PRO A 556 -29.23 -18.53 11.29
CA PRO A 556 -28.34 -19.59 10.85
C PRO A 556 -27.25 -19.03 9.92
N TYR A 557 -26.03 -19.51 10.10
CA TYR A 557 -24.87 -19.20 9.25
C TYR A 557 -24.27 -20.50 8.71
N ALA A 558 -23.90 -20.48 7.43
CA ALA A 558 -23.14 -21.55 6.78
C ALA A 558 -22.01 -20.91 5.97
N PHE A 559 -20.77 -21.24 6.31
CA PHE A 559 -19.60 -20.69 5.61
C PHE A 559 -18.39 -21.58 5.80
N GLN A 560 -17.41 -21.43 4.91
CA GLN A 560 -16.17 -22.17 4.92
C GLN A 560 -15.01 -21.32 5.44
N VAL A 561 -14.13 -21.99 6.22
CA VAL A 561 -12.83 -21.46 6.66
C VAL A 561 -11.75 -22.26 6.00
N HIS A 562 -10.96 -21.63 5.16
CA HIS A 562 -9.83 -22.26 4.49
C HIS A 562 -8.59 -22.20 5.38
N ARG A 563 -7.81 -23.28 5.37
CA ARG A 563 -6.50 -23.37 6.03
C ARG A 563 -5.54 -24.15 5.15
N TRP A 564 -4.28 -23.92 5.34
CA TRP A 564 -3.23 -24.60 4.59
C TRP A 564 -2.38 -25.43 5.54
N LEU A 565 -2.19 -26.70 5.16
CA LEU A 565 -1.33 -27.65 5.84
C LEU A 565 -0.03 -27.78 5.07
N GLU A 566 1.10 -27.76 5.75
CA GLU A 566 2.43 -28.00 5.20
C GLU A 566 2.89 -29.39 5.61
N VAL A 567 3.00 -30.30 4.64
CA VAL A 567 3.46 -31.67 4.86
C VAL A 567 4.91 -31.79 4.50
N GLY A 568 5.74 -32.18 5.47
CA GLY A 568 7.18 -32.40 5.26
C GLY A 568 7.97 -31.16 4.88
N LEU A 569 7.43 -29.97 5.07
CA LEU A 569 8.11 -28.69 4.92
C LEU A 569 8.46 -28.19 6.33
N GLY A 570 9.72 -27.99 6.65
CA GLY A 570 10.10 -27.40 7.93
C GLY A 570 11.41 -27.94 8.49
N ASP A 571 11.44 -29.10 9.14
CA ASP A 571 12.63 -29.54 9.88
C ASP A 571 13.68 -30.17 9.00
N VAL A 572 13.24 -31.09 8.10
CA VAL A 572 14.05 -31.78 7.10
C VAL A 572 13.29 -31.78 5.80
N TYR A 573 13.89 -31.28 4.74
CA TYR A 573 13.22 -31.17 3.44
C TYR A 573 14.21 -31.30 2.28
N ILE A 574 13.69 -31.50 1.07
CA ILE A 574 14.47 -31.58 -0.15
C ILE A 574 14.09 -30.43 -1.09
N GLN A 575 15.09 -29.73 -1.58
CA GLN A 575 14.97 -28.83 -2.72
C GLN A 575 15.39 -29.58 -3.98
N ILE A 576 14.65 -29.37 -5.08
CA ILE A 576 14.90 -30.03 -6.35
C ILE A 576 15.09 -28.97 -7.42
N ALA A 577 16.19 -29.08 -8.17
CA ALA A 577 16.43 -28.32 -9.38
C ALA A 577 16.65 -29.28 -10.56
N THR A 578 16.22 -28.90 -11.76
CA THR A 578 16.35 -29.70 -12.97
C THR A 578 16.92 -28.88 -14.10
N ARG A 579 17.83 -29.43 -14.87
CA ARG A 579 18.37 -28.82 -16.09
C ARG A 579 18.78 -29.90 -17.11
N LEU A 580 18.71 -29.56 -18.40
CA LEU A 580 19.36 -30.33 -19.46
C LEU A 580 20.80 -29.85 -19.60
N ASN A 581 21.76 -30.77 -19.59
CA ASN A 581 23.14 -30.42 -19.81
C ASN A 581 23.49 -30.41 -21.34
N ALA A 582 24.73 -30.06 -21.68
CA ALA A 582 25.19 -29.98 -23.07
C ALA A 582 25.16 -31.32 -23.81
N HIS A 583 25.06 -32.45 -23.10
CA HIS A 583 24.97 -33.79 -23.64
C HIS A 583 23.54 -34.33 -23.73
N GLN A 584 22.55 -33.44 -23.59
CA GLN A 584 21.11 -33.78 -23.57
C GLN A 584 20.70 -34.71 -22.42
N GLU A 585 21.54 -34.83 -21.38
CA GLU A 585 21.17 -35.56 -20.18
C GLU A 585 20.36 -34.64 -19.24
N LEU A 586 19.32 -35.19 -18.62
CA LEU A 586 18.61 -34.50 -17.56
C LEU A 586 19.40 -34.65 -16.26
N GLU A 587 19.88 -33.52 -15.73
CA GLU A 587 20.43 -33.44 -14.38
C GLU A 587 19.30 -33.04 -13.41
N VAL A 588 19.11 -33.88 -12.38
CA VAL A 588 18.21 -33.64 -11.27
C VAL A 588 19.05 -33.44 -10.02
N GLU A 589 19.20 -32.20 -9.59
CA GLU A 589 19.88 -31.84 -8.35
C GLU A 589 18.92 -32.02 -7.18
N GLN A 590 19.29 -32.85 -6.23
CA GLN A 590 18.64 -33.04 -4.95
C GLN A 590 19.48 -32.36 -3.86
N ARG A 591 18.92 -31.42 -3.13
CA ARG A 591 19.54 -30.82 -1.96
C ARG A 591 18.71 -31.17 -0.72
N LEU A 592 19.22 -32.10 0.09
CA LEU A 592 18.62 -32.42 1.38
C LEU A 592 19.08 -31.40 2.41
N VAL A 593 18.14 -30.77 3.09
CA VAL A 593 18.37 -29.77 4.14
C VAL A 593 17.85 -30.33 5.46
N ASN A 594 18.69 -30.31 6.48
CA ASN A 594 18.33 -30.61 7.87
C ASN A 594 18.49 -29.32 8.71
N GLU A 595 17.40 -28.83 9.27
CA GLU A 595 17.39 -27.65 10.17
C GLU A 595 17.35 -28.07 11.65
N THR A 596 17.36 -29.39 11.92
CA THR A 596 17.33 -29.92 13.28
C THR A 596 18.72 -30.20 13.83
N GLU A 597 18.89 -30.16 15.15
CA GLU A 597 20.13 -30.58 15.80
C GLU A 597 20.38 -32.09 15.77
N GLN A 598 19.42 -32.86 15.23
CA GLN A 598 19.51 -34.32 15.20
C GLN A 598 20.20 -34.80 13.92
N ALA A 599 21.00 -35.85 14.05
CA ALA A 599 21.55 -36.57 12.89
C ALA A 599 20.42 -37.25 12.11
N VAL A 600 20.46 -37.17 10.78
CA VAL A 600 19.51 -37.81 9.89
C VAL A 600 20.22 -38.56 8.78
N ALA A 601 19.69 -39.72 8.41
CA ALA A 601 20.15 -40.51 7.30
C ALA A 601 18.98 -40.89 6.39
N PHE A 602 19.13 -40.74 5.09
CA PHE A 602 18.07 -41.07 4.13
C PHE A 602 18.55 -41.96 3.01
N GLU A 603 17.74 -42.95 2.65
CA GLU A 603 17.81 -43.60 1.35
C GLU A 603 16.95 -42.83 0.35
N CYS A 604 17.57 -42.20 -0.63
CA CYS A 604 16.90 -41.37 -1.63
C CYS A 604 16.77 -42.15 -2.94
N GLN A 605 15.59 -42.10 -3.58
CA GLN A 605 15.29 -42.83 -4.80
C GLN A 605 14.62 -41.92 -5.81
N LEU A 606 15.19 -41.80 -7.00
CA LEU A 606 14.60 -41.07 -8.12
C LEU A 606 13.92 -42.05 -9.10
N PHE A 607 12.65 -41.76 -9.41
CA PHE A 607 11.83 -42.49 -10.37
C PHE A 607 11.55 -41.59 -11.57
N ALA A 608 11.92 -42.05 -12.74
CA ALA A 608 11.61 -41.39 -14.01
C ALA A 608 10.88 -42.39 -14.94
N PRO A 609 9.87 -41.95 -15.71
CA PRO A 609 9.11 -42.82 -16.61
C PRO A 609 10.03 -43.50 -17.62
N GLY A 610 9.93 -44.85 -17.73
CA GLY A 610 10.72 -45.63 -18.65
C GLY A 610 12.22 -45.79 -18.31
N ARG A 611 12.65 -45.35 -17.14
CA ARG A 611 14.04 -45.41 -16.70
C ARG A 611 14.22 -46.30 -15.48
N LYS A 612 15.43 -46.86 -15.31
CA LYS A 612 15.80 -47.60 -14.11
C LYS A 612 15.85 -46.63 -12.91
N ARG A 613 15.32 -47.09 -11.79
CA ARG A 613 15.37 -46.36 -10.51
C ARG A 613 16.80 -46.07 -10.10
N LEU A 614 17.09 -44.80 -9.79
CA LEU A 614 18.38 -44.37 -9.26
C LEU A 614 18.28 -44.25 -7.74
N ARG A 615 19.31 -44.69 -7.01
CA ARG A 615 19.34 -44.66 -5.54
C ARG A 615 20.63 -44.01 -5.05
N THR A 616 20.51 -43.28 -3.93
CA THR A 616 21.64 -42.74 -3.19
C THR A 616 21.33 -42.71 -1.71
N HIS A 617 22.36 -42.59 -0.88
CA HIS A 617 22.21 -42.38 0.57
C HIS A 617 22.79 -41.02 0.93
N VAL A 618 22.10 -40.32 1.80
CA VAL A 618 22.49 -38.99 2.30
C VAL A 618 22.53 -39.05 3.81
N TYR A 619 23.59 -38.54 4.42
CA TYR A 619 23.76 -38.48 5.86
C TYR A 619 24.16 -37.08 6.30
N LEU A 620 23.44 -36.51 7.26
CA LEU A 620 23.73 -35.24 7.92
C LEU A 620 23.81 -35.45 9.42
N SER A 621 24.93 -35.08 10.03
CA SER A 621 25.19 -35.29 11.47
C SER A 621 24.47 -34.25 12.37
N GLY A 622 23.87 -33.23 11.79
CA GLY A 622 23.18 -32.13 12.45
C GLY A 622 22.66 -31.12 11.42
N PRO A 623 22.45 -29.86 11.80
CA PRO A 623 22.03 -28.81 10.88
C PRO A 623 22.98 -28.70 9.71
N GLY A 624 22.44 -28.61 8.47
CA GLY A 624 23.25 -28.51 7.27
C GLY A 624 22.51 -28.97 6.03
N GLN A 625 23.26 -29.08 4.93
CA GLN A 625 22.73 -29.54 3.64
C GLN A 625 23.71 -30.43 2.92
N GLU A 626 23.18 -31.37 2.15
CA GLU A 626 23.96 -32.20 1.23
C GLU A 626 23.30 -32.21 -0.13
N VAL A 627 24.13 -32.10 -1.18
CA VAL A 627 23.67 -32.00 -2.58
C VAL A 627 24.11 -33.26 -3.33
N PHE A 628 23.18 -33.90 -4.02
CA PHE A 628 23.42 -35.01 -4.93
C PHE A 628 22.77 -34.75 -6.28
N THR A 629 23.49 -35.09 -7.38
CA THR A 629 22.96 -34.90 -8.73
C THR A 629 22.77 -36.25 -9.42
N TYR A 630 21.52 -36.54 -9.77
CA TYR A 630 21.18 -37.66 -10.64
C TYR A 630 21.36 -37.26 -12.11
N ARG A 631 21.88 -38.14 -12.93
CA ARG A 631 22.00 -37.96 -14.39
C ARG A 631 21.17 -39.00 -15.09
N LEU A 632 20.28 -38.56 -15.96
CA LEU A 632 19.40 -39.39 -16.76
C LEU A 632 19.70 -39.15 -18.24
N PRO A 633 20.19 -40.17 -18.98
CA PRO A 633 20.44 -40.04 -20.41
C PRO A 633 19.14 -39.76 -21.17
N ASP A 634 19.24 -39.18 -22.35
CA ASP A 634 18.11 -38.82 -23.22
C ASP A 634 17.06 -37.96 -22.51
N GLY A 635 17.53 -36.91 -21.81
CA GLY A 635 16.72 -36.08 -20.93
C GLY A 635 15.60 -35.35 -21.65
N GLU A 636 15.74 -35.09 -22.96
CA GLU A 636 14.69 -34.46 -23.77
C GLU A 636 13.38 -35.24 -23.76
N GLU A 637 13.45 -36.60 -23.76
CA GLU A 637 12.26 -37.44 -23.68
C GLU A 637 11.50 -37.31 -22.38
N LEU A 638 12.11 -36.73 -21.33
CA LEU A 638 11.53 -36.52 -20.02
C LEU A 638 10.92 -35.15 -19.86
N VAL A 639 11.13 -34.24 -20.81
CA VAL A 639 10.48 -32.90 -20.80
C VAL A 639 8.96 -33.04 -20.81
N GLY A 640 8.29 -32.33 -19.93
CA GLY A 640 6.84 -32.43 -19.74
C GLY A 640 6.36 -33.67 -18.98
N LYS A 641 7.24 -34.63 -18.70
CA LYS A 641 6.89 -35.80 -17.88
C LYS A 641 7.07 -35.52 -16.41
N THR A 642 6.37 -36.30 -15.60
CA THR A 642 6.42 -36.20 -14.13
C THR A 642 7.41 -37.22 -13.56
N LEU A 643 8.32 -36.74 -12.72
CA LEU A 643 9.26 -37.54 -11.97
C LEU A 643 8.87 -37.56 -10.47
N TRP A 644 9.38 -38.60 -9.77
CA TRP A 644 9.20 -38.74 -8.33
C TRP A 644 10.55 -38.90 -7.66
N LEU A 645 10.77 -38.16 -6.59
CA LEU A 645 11.87 -38.32 -5.66
C LEU A 645 11.32 -38.71 -4.31
N GLN A 646 11.76 -39.86 -3.80
CA GLN A 646 11.39 -40.36 -2.49
C GLN A 646 12.65 -40.54 -1.64
N ALA A 647 12.61 -40.03 -0.42
CA ALA A 647 13.65 -40.24 0.57
C ALA A 647 13.05 -40.86 1.81
N VAL A 648 13.55 -42.01 2.23
CA VAL A 648 13.11 -42.76 3.41
C VAL A 648 14.18 -42.66 4.48
N GLU A 649 13.80 -42.16 5.65
CA GLU A 649 14.73 -42.02 6.78
C GLU A 649 15.16 -43.38 7.31
N LEU A 650 16.46 -43.59 7.42
CA LEU A 650 17.05 -44.83 7.96
C LEU A 650 17.10 -44.73 9.49
N GLY A 651 16.40 -45.64 10.15
CA GLY A 651 16.29 -45.62 11.61
C GLY A 651 15.29 -44.62 12.19
N GLY A 652 14.62 -43.84 11.35
CA GLY A 652 13.57 -42.90 11.71
C GLY A 652 12.24 -43.25 11.05
N SER A 653 11.29 -42.29 11.06
CA SER A 653 9.93 -42.48 10.53
C SER A 653 9.57 -41.51 9.39
N ARG A 654 10.48 -40.62 9.00
CA ARG A 654 10.21 -39.63 7.95
C ARG A 654 10.27 -40.29 6.56
N VAL A 655 9.31 -39.94 5.72
CA VAL A 655 9.29 -40.28 4.30
C VAL A 655 9.01 -38.98 3.54
N LEU A 656 10.02 -38.49 2.81
CA LEU A 656 9.92 -37.29 2.01
C LEU A 656 9.63 -37.71 0.56
N THR A 657 8.46 -37.33 0.04
CA THR A 657 8.05 -37.67 -1.32
C THR A 657 7.73 -36.44 -2.10
N TYR A 658 8.43 -36.21 -3.20
CA TYR A 658 8.26 -35.06 -4.09
C TYR A 658 7.84 -35.53 -5.47
N ARG A 659 6.90 -34.80 -6.05
CA ARG A 659 6.47 -34.97 -7.44
C ARG A 659 6.73 -33.69 -8.19
N PHE A 660 7.43 -33.74 -9.31
CA PHE A 660 7.79 -32.57 -10.09
C PHE A 660 7.79 -32.89 -11.58
N SER A 661 7.53 -31.88 -12.40
CA SER A 661 7.56 -31.99 -13.87
C SER A 661 8.76 -31.24 -14.41
N ILE A 662 9.32 -31.73 -15.54
CA ILE A 662 10.41 -31.07 -16.23
C ILE A 662 9.82 -29.96 -17.11
N PRO A 663 10.13 -28.66 -16.86
CA PRO A 663 9.67 -27.60 -17.72
C PRO A 663 10.28 -27.71 -19.12
N PRO A 664 9.56 -27.30 -20.19
CA PRO A 664 10.16 -27.18 -21.49
C PRO A 664 11.33 -26.17 -21.43
N PRO A 665 12.40 -26.36 -22.23
CA PRO A 665 13.50 -25.40 -22.26
C PRO A 665 12.95 -24.04 -22.62
N GLU A 666 13.35 -23.01 -21.86
CA GLU A 666 12.99 -21.62 -22.18
C GLU A 666 13.52 -21.33 -23.59
N THR A 667 12.60 -21.04 -24.52
CA THR A 667 12.97 -20.51 -25.83
C THR A 667 13.56 -19.13 -25.59
N THR A 668 14.88 -19.02 -25.53
CA THR A 668 15.57 -17.74 -25.54
C THR A 668 15.05 -16.97 -26.75
N PRO A 669 14.49 -15.76 -26.61
CA PRO A 669 14.10 -14.96 -27.74
C PRO A 669 15.35 -14.74 -28.59
N LYS A 670 15.29 -15.21 -29.86
CA LYS A 670 16.35 -15.05 -30.83
C LYS A 670 16.67 -13.54 -30.92
N PRO A 671 17.92 -13.11 -30.69
CA PRO A 671 18.24 -11.69 -30.83
C PRO A 671 17.83 -11.28 -32.23
N ALA A 672 17.08 -10.17 -32.31
CA ALA A 672 16.69 -9.56 -33.58
C ALA A 672 17.97 -9.31 -34.38
N ALA A 673 18.08 -9.95 -35.52
CA ALA A 673 19.19 -9.75 -36.43
C ALA A 673 19.17 -8.27 -36.86
N ASP A 674 20.26 -7.58 -36.59
CA ASP A 674 20.53 -6.24 -37.12
C ASP A 674 20.29 -6.26 -38.61
N GLN A 675 19.27 -5.56 -39.08
CA GLN A 675 19.17 -5.12 -40.45
C GLN A 675 20.04 -3.86 -40.60
N GLU A 676 21.33 -4.11 -40.79
CA GLU A 676 22.18 -3.09 -41.43
C GLU A 676 21.81 -2.93 -42.89
N ASN A 677 21.54 -1.71 -43.27
CA ASN A 677 21.76 -1.06 -44.58
C ASN A 677 21.25 -1.74 -45.86
N ARG A 678 20.22 -1.15 -46.42
CA ARG A 678 20.34 -0.49 -47.76
C ARG A 678 19.27 0.55 -47.98
#